data_a5836b05f620fd03d4eaf0836d7aed71
#
_entry.id   a5836b05f620fd03d4eaf0836d7aed71
#
_cell.length_a   1.000
_cell.length_b   1.000
_cell.length_c   1.000
_cell.angle_alpha   90.00
_cell.angle_beta   90.00
_cell.angle_gamma   90.00
#
_symmetry.space_group_name_H-M   'P 1'
#
loop_
_entity.id
_entity.type
_entity.pdbx_description
1 polymer ?
#
loop_
_entity_poly.entity_id
_entity_poly.type
_entity_poly.pdbx_seq_one_letter_code
_entity_poly.pdbx_strand_id
1 'polypeptide(L)'
;MPNTLLIANRGEIALRIVRTARRLGLRTVAVYSDADAAAPHTRAADVAVRIGPTPAAESYLSIPALLAAAKETGADAVHPGYGFLSEQAEFARAVIGAGLTWVGPPPDAMDAMGRKDTARRIAGKAGVPVLREVSVFSLGDDGFAVPVNVTYPLLVKAAAGGGGKGMRIVHGRDELTSSIAAARREAAAAFGDDTVLLEPYVERGRHVEVQVLADEHGNVLHLHERDCSAQRRHQKVLEEAPAPDLDPALRDRLHGWAVDLAREVGYTGVGTAEFLVDVGVPTGSAGGAWFLEMNTRLQVEHPVTEEVVRVRGERLDLVEQQLRVAAGEPLGFAQDDVAVTGHAIEARIYAEDAFGGFLPQAGTATRVRWPGAPGVRVEAGIEDGTVVPAAYDPMVGKVIAFGADREAARRGLVAALDATAIGGLVTNTGFVRALAGSDAFRDGEVHTAWLDTHPLPAPDPASAMVAAAWTVAAAAAADGGDGWRLGGPPADTWVELDDAVLRVSTARGEVRRAGEPPTSCRSVGDGLLALDGVTARFTVDVGPRSVEVSTRGHTFRFVRPSASSVAAADLSDGVVLAAMPGTLARVEVRDGDLVVAGQSLGVLEAMKMEVALLAPADGVVRVRAAAGDQVAARQVLFEMEPESEEESDA
;
A
#
# COMPACT_ATOMS: atom_id res chain seq x y z
N MET A 1 -18.94 26.50 8.74
CA MET A 1 -17.70 26.07 8.05
C MET A 1 -16.51 26.77 8.66
N PRO A 2 -15.37 26.10 8.90
CA PRO A 2 -14.13 26.74 9.33
C PRO A 2 -13.61 27.71 8.25
N ASN A 3 -12.68 28.60 8.61
CA ASN A 3 -12.02 29.51 7.67
C ASN A 3 -10.65 29.00 7.23
N THR A 4 -9.90 28.41 8.17
CA THR A 4 -8.54 27.91 7.95
C THR A 4 -8.41 26.47 8.46
N LEU A 5 -8.14 25.53 7.55
CA LEU A 5 -8.02 24.11 7.83
C LEU A 5 -6.55 23.68 7.90
N LEU A 6 -6.10 23.20 9.03
CA LEU A 6 -4.84 22.47 9.14
C LEU A 6 -5.08 20.99 8.78
N ILE A 7 -4.25 20.47 7.87
CA ILE A 7 -4.27 19.08 7.42
C ILE A 7 -3.12 18.35 8.13
N ALA A 8 -3.46 17.58 9.16
CA ALA A 8 -2.50 16.85 10.00
C ALA A 8 -2.08 15.53 9.33
N ASN A 9 -1.64 15.61 8.08
CA ASN A 9 -1.25 14.46 7.27
C ASN A 9 -0.31 14.87 6.13
N ARG A 10 0.13 13.91 5.30
CA ARG A 10 1.07 14.06 4.20
C ARG A 10 0.62 13.34 2.92
N GLY A 11 1.38 13.50 1.86
CA GLY A 11 1.22 12.71 0.64
C GLY A 11 -0.12 12.95 -0.09
N GLU A 12 -0.66 11.90 -0.68
CA GLU A 12 -1.83 12.00 -1.56
C GLU A 12 -3.10 12.42 -0.79
N ILE A 13 -3.27 11.98 0.45
CA ILE A 13 -4.45 12.34 1.25
C ILE A 13 -4.44 13.82 1.63
N ALA A 14 -3.27 14.40 1.92
CA ALA A 14 -3.18 15.84 2.17
C ALA A 14 -3.59 16.61 0.91
N LEU A 15 -3.12 16.19 -0.28
CA LEU A 15 -3.52 16.78 -1.57
C LEU A 15 -5.02 16.60 -1.84
N ARG A 16 -5.59 15.44 -1.49
CA ARG A 16 -7.01 15.15 -1.61
C ARG A 16 -7.86 16.13 -0.79
N ILE A 17 -7.47 16.35 0.47
CA ILE A 17 -8.17 17.27 1.37
C ILE A 17 -8.01 18.72 0.90
N VAL A 18 -6.79 19.15 0.50
CA VAL A 18 -6.52 20.49 -0.05
C VAL A 18 -7.46 20.80 -1.21
N ARG A 19 -7.68 19.86 -2.15
CA ARG A 19 -8.58 20.09 -3.30
C ARG A 19 -10.00 20.43 -2.88
N THR A 20 -10.57 19.66 -1.95
CA THR A 20 -11.92 19.91 -1.46
C THR A 20 -12.01 21.18 -0.64
N ALA A 21 -11.06 21.41 0.28
CA ALA A 21 -11.02 22.62 1.11
C ALA A 21 -10.97 23.89 0.26
N ARG A 22 -10.13 23.90 -0.79
CA ARG A 22 -10.06 25.03 -1.76
C ARG A 22 -11.35 25.24 -2.54
N ARG A 23 -11.99 24.16 -2.99
CA ARG A 23 -13.29 24.23 -3.66
C ARG A 23 -14.36 24.88 -2.76
N LEU A 24 -14.26 24.65 -1.47
CA LEU A 24 -15.13 25.25 -0.45
C LEU A 24 -14.70 26.66 0.02
N GLY A 25 -13.60 27.18 -0.52
CA GLY A 25 -13.08 28.50 -0.19
C GLY A 25 -12.32 28.58 1.14
N LEU A 26 -11.88 27.44 1.71
CA LEU A 26 -11.12 27.38 2.94
C LEU A 26 -9.64 27.66 2.66
N ARG A 27 -8.99 28.44 3.53
CA ARG A 27 -7.54 28.53 3.57
C ARG A 27 -6.94 27.24 4.10
N THR A 28 -5.91 26.71 3.44
CA THR A 28 -5.30 25.41 3.74
C THR A 28 -3.92 25.54 4.32
N VAL A 29 -3.64 24.77 5.38
CA VAL A 29 -2.34 24.66 6.03
C VAL A 29 -1.89 23.20 5.94
N ALA A 30 -0.79 22.93 5.23
CA ALA A 30 -0.10 21.66 5.24
C ALA A 30 0.98 21.63 6.32
N VAL A 31 1.23 20.48 6.91
CA VAL A 31 2.37 20.25 7.79
C VAL A 31 3.38 19.32 7.10
N TYR A 32 4.66 19.45 7.45
CA TYR A 32 5.70 18.58 6.90
C TYR A 32 6.87 18.33 7.85
N SER A 33 7.46 17.14 7.76
CA SER A 33 8.75 16.82 8.36
C SER A 33 9.90 17.17 7.42
N ASP A 34 11.14 17.09 7.89
CA ASP A 34 12.32 17.38 7.06
C ASP A 34 12.36 16.55 5.76
N ALA A 35 11.94 15.28 5.81
CA ALA A 35 11.88 14.41 4.63
C ALA A 35 10.87 14.86 3.57
N ASP A 36 9.84 15.59 3.97
CA ASP A 36 8.75 16.04 3.10
C ASP A 36 8.85 17.51 2.69
N ALA A 37 9.95 18.22 3.00
CA ALA A 37 10.08 19.65 2.75
C ALA A 37 9.83 20.05 1.28
N ALA A 38 10.15 19.16 0.32
CA ALA A 38 9.91 19.35 -1.11
C ALA A 38 8.70 18.56 -1.66
N ALA A 39 7.92 17.89 -0.79
CA ALA A 39 6.81 17.06 -1.23
C ALA A 39 5.67 17.89 -1.87
N PRO A 40 4.91 17.31 -2.82
CA PRO A 40 3.87 18.06 -3.55
C PRO A 40 2.82 18.72 -2.65
N HIS A 41 2.44 18.11 -1.54
CA HIS A 41 1.42 18.67 -0.64
C HIS A 41 1.83 19.97 0.04
N THR A 42 3.15 20.20 0.27
CA THR A 42 3.65 21.45 0.86
C THR A 42 3.48 22.64 -0.07
N ARG A 43 3.59 22.39 -1.39
CA ARG A 43 3.39 23.44 -2.42
C ARG A 43 1.92 23.61 -2.81
N ALA A 44 1.11 22.56 -2.55
CA ALA A 44 -0.31 22.60 -2.88
C ALA A 44 -1.13 23.40 -1.86
N ALA A 45 -0.78 23.47 -0.61
CA ALA A 45 -1.49 24.24 0.41
C ALA A 45 -1.15 25.75 0.33
N ASP A 46 -2.00 26.59 0.93
CA ASP A 46 -1.76 28.05 0.97
C ASP A 46 -0.62 28.41 1.94
N VAL A 47 -0.41 27.59 2.97
CA VAL A 47 0.70 27.69 3.93
C VAL A 47 1.23 26.28 4.20
N ALA A 48 2.55 26.15 4.36
CA ALA A 48 3.19 24.92 4.81
C ALA A 48 4.06 25.20 6.05
N VAL A 49 3.92 24.35 7.08
CA VAL A 49 4.62 24.49 8.35
C VAL A 49 5.46 23.26 8.65
N ARG A 50 6.74 23.47 8.94
CA ARG A 50 7.62 22.40 9.41
C ARG A 50 7.24 22.00 10.84
N ILE A 51 7.01 20.69 11.08
CA ILE A 51 6.59 20.18 12.39
C ILE A 51 7.66 19.34 13.09
N GLY A 52 8.81 19.10 12.48
CA GLY A 52 9.90 18.35 13.13
C GLY A 52 10.81 17.62 12.16
N PRO A 53 11.74 16.79 12.69
CA PRO A 53 12.64 15.95 11.90
C PRO A 53 11.88 14.80 11.25
N THR A 54 12.61 13.98 10.47
CA THR A 54 12.05 12.86 9.70
C THR A 54 11.31 11.80 10.53
N PRO A 55 11.78 11.38 11.73
CA PRO A 55 11.06 10.38 12.52
C PRO A 55 9.62 10.80 12.81
N ALA A 56 8.66 9.93 12.51
CA ALA A 56 7.23 10.23 12.68
C ALA A 56 6.86 10.59 14.13
N ALA A 57 7.49 9.95 15.11
CA ALA A 57 7.27 10.22 16.53
C ALA A 57 7.59 11.68 16.93
N GLU A 58 8.54 12.30 16.21
CA GLU A 58 8.98 13.67 16.48
C GLU A 58 8.32 14.70 15.53
N SER A 59 7.45 14.25 14.63
CA SER A 59 6.79 15.08 13.62
C SER A 59 5.28 14.77 13.52
N TYR A 60 4.85 13.90 12.61
CA TYR A 60 3.43 13.61 12.34
C TYR A 60 2.68 12.94 13.49
N LEU A 61 3.37 12.30 14.44
CA LEU A 61 2.80 11.71 15.66
C LEU A 61 2.95 12.64 16.88
N SER A 62 3.53 13.84 16.71
CA SER A 62 3.70 14.81 17.79
C SER A 62 2.48 15.72 17.91
N ILE A 63 1.57 15.43 18.83
CA ILE A 63 0.40 16.28 19.14
C ILE A 63 0.83 17.72 19.44
N PRO A 64 1.87 17.98 20.29
CA PRO A 64 2.30 19.34 20.57
C PRO A 64 2.77 20.11 19.32
N ALA A 65 3.48 19.46 18.40
CA ALA A 65 3.96 20.08 17.16
C ALA A 65 2.80 20.47 16.24
N LEU A 66 1.80 19.60 16.10
CA LEU A 66 0.61 19.87 15.29
C LEU A 66 -0.23 21.02 15.85
N LEU A 67 -0.44 21.06 17.18
CA LEU A 67 -1.17 22.17 17.83
C LEU A 67 -0.40 23.49 17.76
N ALA A 68 0.93 23.46 17.85
CA ALA A 68 1.77 24.63 17.66
C ALA A 68 1.64 25.19 16.23
N ALA A 69 1.67 24.32 15.22
CA ALA A 69 1.44 24.71 13.82
C ALA A 69 0.04 25.32 13.59
N ALA A 70 -1.00 24.73 14.21
CA ALA A 70 -2.36 25.29 14.16
C ALA A 70 -2.42 26.70 14.77
N LYS A 71 -1.82 26.88 15.94
CA LYS A 71 -1.75 28.18 16.60
C LYS A 71 -0.96 29.22 15.81
N GLU A 72 0.19 28.84 15.26
CA GLU A 72 1.06 29.73 14.45
C GLU A 72 0.34 30.25 13.22
N THR A 73 -0.44 29.41 12.56
CA THR A 73 -1.12 29.72 11.30
C THR A 73 -2.50 30.33 11.48
N GLY A 74 -3.03 30.32 12.71
CA GLY A 74 -4.39 30.72 13.00
C GLY A 74 -5.44 29.76 12.43
N ALA A 75 -5.09 28.48 12.28
CA ALA A 75 -6.06 27.46 11.89
C ALA A 75 -7.17 27.36 12.94
N ASP A 76 -8.41 27.20 12.50
CA ASP A 76 -9.60 27.04 13.35
C ASP A 76 -10.20 25.64 13.27
N ALA A 77 -9.67 24.78 12.36
CA ALA A 77 -10.04 23.37 12.25
C ALA A 77 -8.82 22.49 11.93
N VAL A 78 -8.91 21.21 12.31
CA VAL A 78 -7.90 20.18 12.02
C VAL A 78 -8.56 18.97 11.37
N HIS A 79 -8.04 18.58 10.20
CA HIS A 79 -8.42 17.33 9.51
C HIS A 79 -7.27 16.33 9.61
N PRO A 80 -7.47 15.14 10.22
CA PRO A 80 -6.40 14.17 10.43
C PRO A 80 -6.08 13.31 9.19
N GLY A 81 -6.94 13.30 8.17
CA GLY A 81 -6.84 12.37 7.05
C GLY A 81 -7.07 10.92 7.49
N TYR A 82 -6.13 10.04 7.14
CA TYR A 82 -6.05 8.65 7.61
C TYR A 82 -4.60 8.28 7.98
N GLY A 83 -4.42 7.23 8.80
CA GLY A 83 -3.11 6.89 9.37
C GLY A 83 -2.65 7.91 10.42
N PHE A 84 -1.40 7.81 10.89
CA PHE A 84 -0.85 8.64 11.96
C PHE A 84 -1.79 8.76 13.17
N LEU A 85 -2.26 9.96 13.47
CA LEU A 85 -3.11 10.26 14.65
C LEU A 85 -4.63 10.23 14.34
N SER A 86 -5.05 9.80 13.14
CA SER A 86 -6.45 9.89 12.72
C SER A 86 -7.42 9.03 13.54
N GLU A 87 -6.94 7.99 14.21
CA GLU A 87 -7.71 7.10 15.09
C GLU A 87 -7.32 7.24 16.57
N GLN A 88 -6.56 8.30 16.91
CA GLN A 88 -6.12 8.57 18.29
C GLN A 88 -7.08 9.54 18.98
N ALA A 89 -7.91 9.01 19.89
CA ALA A 89 -8.88 9.82 20.64
C ALA A 89 -8.21 10.93 21.48
N GLU A 90 -6.97 10.71 21.94
CA GLU A 90 -6.18 11.72 22.66
C GLU A 90 -5.90 12.94 21.77
N PHE A 91 -5.56 12.73 20.49
CA PHE A 91 -5.34 13.83 19.55
C PHE A 91 -6.63 14.61 19.30
N ALA A 92 -7.76 13.93 19.10
CA ALA A 92 -9.05 14.57 18.93
C ALA A 92 -9.41 15.43 20.17
N ARG A 93 -9.23 14.90 21.40
CA ARG A 93 -9.44 15.65 22.65
C ARG A 93 -8.50 16.86 22.76
N ALA A 94 -7.24 16.71 22.37
CA ALA A 94 -6.28 17.80 22.42
C ALA A 94 -6.65 18.94 21.43
N VAL A 95 -7.12 18.61 20.23
CA VAL A 95 -7.62 19.59 19.24
C VAL A 95 -8.84 20.33 19.79
N ILE A 96 -9.85 19.60 20.30
CA ILE A 96 -11.07 20.16 20.88
C ILE A 96 -10.71 21.03 22.11
N GLY A 97 -9.84 20.54 22.99
CA GLY A 97 -9.37 21.26 24.18
C GLY A 97 -8.60 22.54 23.86
N ALA A 98 -7.99 22.64 22.69
CA ALA A 98 -7.36 23.85 22.18
C ALA A 98 -8.37 24.86 21.56
N GLY A 99 -9.67 24.53 21.55
CA GLY A 99 -10.73 25.38 20.97
C GLY A 99 -10.81 25.30 19.45
N LEU A 100 -10.24 24.24 18.85
CA LEU A 100 -10.25 24.01 17.41
C LEU A 100 -11.37 23.03 17.03
N THR A 101 -11.92 23.17 15.83
CA THR A 101 -12.86 22.20 15.27
C THR A 101 -12.11 20.93 14.86
N TRP A 102 -12.52 19.79 15.43
CA TRP A 102 -12.05 18.48 15.03
C TRP A 102 -12.87 17.95 13.83
N VAL A 103 -12.21 17.62 12.72
CA VAL A 103 -12.87 17.04 11.56
C VAL A 103 -12.76 15.52 11.62
N GLY A 104 -13.67 14.92 12.35
CA GLY A 104 -13.67 13.48 12.62
C GLY A 104 -14.76 13.10 13.62
N PRO A 105 -14.84 11.82 14.01
CA PRO A 105 -15.82 11.33 14.98
C PRO A 105 -15.52 11.81 16.42
N PRO A 106 -16.50 11.70 17.31
CA PRO A 106 -16.31 12.01 18.74
C PRO A 106 -15.22 11.13 19.35
N PRO A 107 -14.34 11.68 20.21
CA PRO A 107 -13.27 10.90 20.86
C PRO A 107 -13.78 9.64 21.59
N ASP A 108 -14.96 9.70 22.18
CA ASP A 108 -15.55 8.57 22.90
C ASP A 108 -15.97 7.43 21.96
N ALA A 109 -16.43 7.76 20.75
CA ALA A 109 -16.69 6.76 19.70
C ALA A 109 -15.38 6.14 19.19
N MET A 110 -14.30 6.93 19.10
CA MET A 110 -12.96 6.43 18.76
C MET A 110 -12.45 5.45 19.82
N ASP A 111 -12.53 5.77 21.11
CA ASP A 111 -12.15 4.87 22.20
C ASP A 111 -13.00 3.59 22.22
N ALA A 112 -14.32 3.72 22.00
CA ALA A 112 -15.25 2.59 21.99
C ALA A 112 -14.92 1.58 20.88
N MET A 113 -14.47 2.05 19.71
CA MET A 113 -14.19 1.24 18.53
C MET A 113 -12.70 0.90 18.38
N GLY A 114 -11.79 1.59 19.06
CA GLY A 114 -10.34 1.42 18.93
C GLY A 114 -9.79 0.09 19.44
N ARG A 115 -10.52 -0.62 20.31
CA ARG A 115 -10.14 -1.95 20.80
C ARG A 115 -11.09 -3.03 20.25
N LYS A 116 -10.55 -4.07 19.67
CA LYS A 116 -11.33 -5.16 19.03
C LYS A 116 -12.26 -5.89 20.01
N ASP A 117 -11.80 -6.13 21.24
CA ASP A 117 -12.61 -6.74 22.31
C ASP A 117 -13.82 -5.89 22.70
N THR A 118 -13.60 -4.59 22.90
CA THR A 118 -14.66 -3.63 23.23
C THR A 118 -15.62 -3.43 22.05
N ALA A 119 -15.10 -3.22 20.85
CA ALA A 119 -15.89 -3.05 19.62
C ALA A 119 -16.80 -4.26 19.35
N ARG A 120 -16.29 -5.48 19.52
CA ARG A 120 -17.08 -6.73 19.37
C ARG A 120 -18.20 -6.85 20.39
N ARG A 121 -17.95 -6.48 21.65
CA ARG A 121 -18.97 -6.48 22.68
C ARG A 121 -20.09 -5.47 22.38
N ILE A 122 -19.72 -4.29 21.89
CA ILE A 122 -20.68 -3.26 21.46
C ILE A 122 -21.46 -3.74 20.24
N ALA A 123 -20.79 -4.30 19.24
CA ALA A 123 -21.42 -4.88 18.05
C ALA A 123 -22.46 -5.96 18.43
N GLY A 124 -22.08 -6.89 19.32
CA GLY A 124 -23.01 -7.89 19.84
C GLY A 124 -24.24 -7.31 20.54
N LYS A 125 -24.07 -6.21 21.30
CA LYS A 125 -25.17 -5.48 21.94
C LYS A 125 -26.08 -4.81 20.91
N ALA A 126 -25.52 -4.28 19.82
CA ALA A 126 -26.26 -3.72 18.71
C ALA A 126 -26.92 -4.81 17.80
N GLY A 127 -26.79 -6.09 18.14
CA GLY A 127 -27.32 -7.20 17.32
C GLY A 127 -26.50 -7.53 16.08
N VAL A 128 -25.30 -6.99 15.97
CA VAL A 128 -24.37 -7.25 14.87
C VAL A 128 -23.61 -8.56 15.12
N PRO A 129 -23.62 -9.52 14.18
CA PRO A 129 -22.90 -10.80 14.37
C PRO A 129 -21.39 -10.58 14.51
N VAL A 130 -20.78 -11.31 15.44
CA VAL A 130 -19.33 -11.36 15.66
C VAL A 130 -18.85 -12.81 15.62
N LEU A 131 -17.63 -13.05 15.17
CA LEU A 131 -17.02 -14.39 15.28
C LEU A 131 -16.95 -14.78 16.75
N ARG A 132 -17.34 -16.02 17.05
CA ARG A 132 -17.31 -16.51 18.43
C ARG A 132 -15.86 -16.65 18.89
N GLU A 133 -15.53 -15.96 19.97
CA GLU A 133 -14.23 -16.11 20.60
C GLU A 133 -14.06 -17.53 21.18
N VAL A 134 -12.91 -18.12 20.93
CA VAL A 134 -12.51 -19.41 21.53
C VAL A 134 -11.83 -19.12 22.85
N SER A 135 -12.39 -19.66 23.93
CA SER A 135 -11.79 -19.52 25.26
C SER A 135 -10.41 -20.17 25.32
N VAL A 136 -9.43 -19.41 25.82
CA VAL A 136 -8.05 -19.88 26.03
C VAL A 136 -7.82 -20.06 27.52
N PHE A 137 -7.33 -21.23 27.92
CA PHE A 137 -6.97 -21.55 29.28
C PHE A 137 -5.45 -21.57 29.41
N SER A 138 -4.91 -20.79 30.34
CA SER A 138 -3.49 -20.86 30.68
C SER A 138 -3.25 -22.10 31.55
N LEU A 139 -2.24 -22.87 31.19
CA LEU A 139 -1.78 -24.05 31.92
C LEU A 139 -0.50 -23.77 32.73
N GLY A 140 -0.17 -22.51 32.93
CA GLY A 140 1.11 -22.11 33.51
C GLY A 140 2.28 -22.40 32.59
N ASP A 141 3.31 -23.06 33.12
CA ASP A 141 4.51 -23.44 32.35
C ASP A 141 4.21 -24.48 31.25
N ASP A 142 3.09 -25.21 31.34
CA ASP A 142 2.62 -26.15 30.32
C ASP A 142 1.96 -25.47 29.10
N GLY A 143 1.86 -24.12 29.07
CA GLY A 143 1.40 -23.34 27.94
C GLY A 143 -0.09 -23.00 27.96
N PHE A 144 -0.77 -23.20 26.81
CA PHE A 144 -2.17 -22.81 26.61
C PHE A 144 -3.01 -23.99 26.08
N ALA A 145 -4.27 -24.03 26.48
CA ALA A 145 -5.26 -24.99 26.01
C ALA A 145 -6.53 -24.30 25.54
N VAL A 146 -7.22 -24.96 24.62
CA VAL A 146 -8.57 -24.61 24.13
C VAL A 146 -9.52 -25.78 24.41
N PRO A 147 -10.87 -25.57 24.38
CA PRO A 147 -11.84 -26.63 24.51
C PRO A 147 -11.58 -27.79 23.54
N VAL A 148 -11.88 -29.04 23.97
CA VAL A 148 -11.58 -30.25 23.18
C VAL A 148 -12.34 -30.31 21.85
N ASN A 149 -13.49 -29.66 21.76
CA ASN A 149 -14.38 -29.63 20.60
C ASN A 149 -14.14 -28.42 19.66
N VAL A 150 -13.01 -27.75 19.80
CA VAL A 150 -12.65 -26.63 18.88
C VAL A 150 -12.22 -27.19 17.53
N THR A 151 -12.75 -26.58 16.47
CA THR A 151 -12.39 -26.91 15.09
C THR A 151 -11.24 -26.01 14.63
N TYR A 152 -10.22 -26.60 14.03
CA TYR A 152 -9.11 -25.88 13.37
C TYR A 152 -9.42 -25.70 11.88
N PRO A 153 -8.80 -24.69 11.22
CA PRO A 153 -7.79 -23.77 11.76
C PRO A 153 -8.39 -22.65 12.63
N LEU A 154 -7.54 -22.12 13.51
CA LEU A 154 -7.86 -20.97 14.37
C LEU A 154 -6.98 -19.77 14.00
N LEU A 155 -7.48 -18.58 14.29
CA LEU A 155 -6.73 -17.33 14.15
C LEU A 155 -6.43 -16.73 15.52
N VAL A 156 -5.15 -16.55 15.83
CA VAL A 156 -4.68 -15.74 16.96
C VAL A 156 -4.49 -14.30 16.46
N LYS A 157 -5.01 -13.30 17.16
CA LYS A 157 -4.83 -11.88 16.83
C LYS A 157 -4.70 -11.01 18.08
N ALA A 158 -3.94 -9.91 17.99
CA ALA A 158 -3.87 -8.90 19.05
C ALA A 158 -5.23 -8.22 19.28
N ALA A 159 -5.59 -7.98 20.53
CA ALA A 159 -6.80 -7.24 20.90
C ALA A 159 -6.67 -5.74 20.58
N ALA A 160 -5.46 -5.18 20.74
CA ALA A 160 -5.12 -3.81 20.40
C ALA A 160 -4.48 -3.71 19.02
N GLY A 161 -4.62 -2.54 18.36
CA GLY A 161 -3.99 -2.24 17.06
C GLY A 161 -4.68 -2.86 15.85
N GLY A 162 -4.07 -2.63 14.66
CA GLY A 162 -4.58 -3.02 13.35
C GLY A 162 -3.44 -3.43 12.39
N GLY A 163 -3.77 -3.60 11.09
CA GLY A 163 -2.78 -3.88 10.04
C GLY A 163 -2.18 -5.29 10.06
N GLY A 164 -2.86 -6.26 10.70
CA GLY A 164 -2.44 -7.67 10.68
C GLY A 164 -1.25 -8.04 11.58
N LYS A 165 -0.66 -7.10 12.31
CA LYS A 165 0.43 -7.38 13.27
C LYS A 165 -0.08 -8.27 14.41
N GLY A 166 0.72 -9.29 14.77
CA GLY A 166 0.37 -10.28 15.79
C GLY A 166 -0.68 -11.30 15.35
N MET A 167 -0.99 -11.41 14.06
CA MET A 167 -1.92 -12.42 13.54
C MET A 167 -1.19 -13.70 13.14
N ARG A 168 -1.72 -14.86 13.59
CA ARG A 168 -1.17 -16.19 13.27
C ARG A 168 -2.29 -17.20 13.08
N ILE A 169 -2.20 -17.98 11.99
CA ILE A 169 -3.07 -19.12 11.76
C ILE A 169 -2.49 -20.33 12.49
N VAL A 170 -3.34 -21.06 13.22
CA VAL A 170 -3.00 -22.26 13.98
C VAL A 170 -3.76 -23.42 13.37
N HIS A 171 -3.05 -24.35 12.74
CA HIS A 171 -3.65 -25.50 12.04
C HIS A 171 -3.88 -26.70 12.95
N GLY A 172 -3.23 -26.74 14.10
CA GLY A 172 -3.32 -27.86 15.04
C GLY A 172 -3.01 -27.47 16.48
N ARG A 173 -3.33 -28.38 17.40
CA ARG A 173 -3.13 -28.16 18.84
C ARG A 173 -1.66 -28.02 19.22
N ASP A 174 -0.77 -28.66 18.52
CA ASP A 174 0.68 -28.64 18.72
C ASP A 174 1.30 -27.26 18.44
N GLU A 175 0.71 -26.48 17.54
CA GLU A 175 1.15 -25.11 17.21
C GLU A 175 0.61 -24.04 18.18
N LEU A 176 -0.39 -24.35 18.97
CA LEU A 176 -1.19 -23.37 19.73
C LEU A 176 -0.33 -22.56 20.71
N THR A 177 0.46 -23.24 21.56
CA THR A 177 1.23 -22.58 22.61
C THR A 177 2.31 -21.65 22.04
N SER A 178 3.04 -22.13 21.03
CA SER A 178 4.08 -21.31 20.37
C SER A 178 3.49 -20.11 19.64
N SER A 179 2.37 -20.28 18.96
CA SER A 179 1.66 -19.23 18.22
C SER A 179 1.11 -18.15 19.14
N ILE A 180 0.45 -18.52 20.26
CA ILE A 180 -0.05 -17.55 21.26
C ILE A 180 1.12 -16.81 21.90
N ALA A 181 2.17 -17.50 22.33
CA ALA A 181 3.33 -16.85 22.97
C ALA A 181 4.02 -15.87 22.02
N ALA A 182 4.16 -16.21 20.74
CA ALA A 182 4.75 -15.33 19.74
C ALA A 182 3.85 -14.10 19.46
N ALA A 183 2.52 -14.32 19.30
CA ALA A 183 1.58 -13.22 19.08
C ALA A 183 1.54 -12.25 20.26
N ARG A 184 1.60 -12.73 21.50
CA ARG A 184 1.65 -11.90 22.71
C ARG A 184 2.91 -11.02 22.76
N ARG A 185 4.08 -11.60 22.47
CA ARG A 185 5.35 -10.83 22.43
C ARG A 185 5.30 -9.72 21.37
N GLU A 186 4.80 -10.04 20.19
CA GLU A 186 4.66 -9.09 19.09
C GLU A 186 3.65 -7.98 19.44
N ALA A 187 2.50 -8.34 20.01
CA ALA A 187 1.48 -7.39 20.44
C ALA A 187 2.00 -6.45 21.55
N ALA A 188 2.70 -6.98 22.55
CA ALA A 188 3.33 -6.18 23.59
C ALA A 188 4.35 -5.19 23.03
N ALA A 189 5.19 -5.62 22.09
CA ALA A 189 6.21 -4.77 21.46
C ALA A 189 5.59 -3.69 20.56
N ALA A 190 4.56 -4.02 19.79
CA ALA A 190 3.95 -3.11 18.83
C ALA A 190 2.92 -2.14 19.44
N PHE A 191 2.18 -2.59 20.47
CA PHE A 191 1.00 -1.87 20.99
C PHE A 191 1.05 -1.62 22.51
N GLY A 192 2.05 -2.15 23.22
CA GLY A 192 2.13 -2.07 24.68
C GLY A 192 1.09 -2.93 25.43
N ASP A 193 0.34 -3.79 24.71
CA ASP A 193 -0.72 -4.66 25.26
C ASP A 193 -0.53 -6.07 24.68
N ASP A 194 -0.33 -7.06 25.56
CA ASP A 194 -0.09 -8.46 25.16
C ASP A 194 -1.38 -9.29 25.06
N THR A 195 -2.54 -8.66 25.17
CA THR A 195 -3.85 -9.33 25.05
C THR A 195 -4.05 -9.86 23.65
N VAL A 196 -4.35 -11.16 23.52
CA VAL A 196 -4.68 -11.81 22.26
C VAL A 196 -6.06 -12.44 22.31
N LEU A 197 -6.71 -12.44 21.16
CA LEU A 197 -8.00 -13.09 20.91
C LEU A 197 -7.77 -14.33 20.05
N LEU A 198 -8.58 -15.37 20.27
CA LEU A 198 -8.57 -16.58 19.46
C LEU A 198 -9.94 -16.79 18.85
N GLU A 199 -10.00 -17.02 17.54
CA GLU A 199 -11.26 -17.22 16.82
C GLU A 199 -11.14 -18.25 15.69
N PRO A 200 -12.25 -18.83 15.18
CA PRO A 200 -12.21 -19.67 14.00
C PRO A 200 -11.64 -18.89 12.81
N TYR A 201 -10.75 -19.53 12.05
CA TYR A 201 -10.23 -18.95 10.82
C TYR A 201 -11.16 -19.25 9.65
N VAL A 202 -11.56 -18.20 8.92
CA VAL A 202 -12.40 -18.31 7.71
C VAL A 202 -11.47 -18.34 6.50
N GLU A 203 -11.27 -19.51 5.93
CA GLU A 203 -10.30 -19.73 4.85
C GLU A 203 -10.64 -18.98 3.56
N ARG A 204 -11.93 -18.90 3.21
CA ARG A 204 -12.42 -18.23 2.00
C ARG A 204 -13.28 -17.02 2.36
N GLY A 205 -12.72 -16.16 3.20
CA GLY A 205 -13.40 -14.94 3.61
C GLY A 205 -13.27 -13.83 2.58
N ARG A 206 -14.37 -13.12 2.30
CA ARG A 206 -14.33 -11.82 1.62
C ARG A 206 -14.35 -10.71 2.66
N HIS A 207 -13.56 -9.69 2.40
CA HIS A 207 -13.54 -8.47 3.21
C HIS A 207 -14.52 -7.47 2.57
N VAL A 208 -15.72 -7.41 3.12
CA VAL A 208 -16.76 -6.48 2.69
C VAL A 208 -16.96 -5.43 3.76
N GLU A 209 -17.01 -4.17 3.37
CA GLU A 209 -17.12 -3.07 4.32
C GLU A 209 -18.18 -2.08 3.91
N VAL A 210 -18.83 -1.42 4.89
CA VAL A 210 -19.93 -0.49 4.66
C VAL A 210 -19.50 0.91 5.07
N GLN A 211 -19.57 1.84 4.12
CA GLN A 211 -19.34 3.26 4.38
C GLN A 211 -20.52 3.85 5.15
N VAL A 212 -20.27 4.46 6.30
CA VAL A 212 -21.28 5.21 7.05
C VAL A 212 -20.97 6.70 7.01
N LEU A 213 -22.05 7.50 7.10
CA LEU A 213 -22.02 8.95 7.24
C LEU A 213 -23.06 9.35 8.27
N ALA A 214 -22.65 10.11 9.28
CA ALA A 214 -23.55 10.54 10.36
C ALA A 214 -23.32 12.00 10.73
N ASP A 215 -24.38 12.69 11.20
CA ASP A 215 -24.32 14.05 11.70
C ASP A 215 -24.66 14.14 13.21
N GLU A 216 -24.50 15.33 13.77
CA GLU A 216 -24.85 15.60 15.18
C GLU A 216 -26.35 15.70 15.43
N HIS A 217 -27.19 15.67 14.37
CA HIS A 217 -28.65 15.78 14.44
C HIS A 217 -29.35 14.41 14.50
N GLY A 218 -28.56 13.30 14.56
CA GLY A 218 -29.05 11.93 14.68
C GLY A 218 -29.31 11.25 13.35
N ASN A 219 -28.96 11.86 12.23
CA ASN A 219 -29.00 11.19 10.93
C ASN A 219 -27.78 10.27 10.79
N VAL A 220 -28.02 8.99 10.54
CA VAL A 220 -27.00 7.97 10.28
C VAL A 220 -27.39 7.21 9.04
N LEU A 221 -26.57 7.29 7.99
CA LEU A 221 -26.80 6.72 6.69
C LEU A 221 -25.67 5.77 6.31
N HIS A 222 -25.98 4.75 5.50
CA HIS A 222 -24.96 4.02 4.77
C HIS A 222 -24.79 4.57 3.34
N LEU A 223 -23.57 4.51 2.83
CA LEU A 223 -23.23 4.89 1.47
C LEU A 223 -22.79 3.67 0.67
N HIS A 224 -23.48 2.57 0.87
CA HIS A 224 -23.23 1.25 0.30
C HIS A 224 -21.89 0.62 0.73
N GLU A 225 -21.63 -0.56 0.17
CA GLU A 225 -20.50 -1.39 0.53
C GLU A 225 -19.38 -1.35 -0.51
N ARG A 226 -18.20 -1.76 -0.06
CA ARG A 226 -17.02 -2.04 -0.88
C ARG A 226 -16.57 -3.48 -0.66
N ASP A 227 -15.92 -4.06 -1.66
CA ASP A 227 -15.12 -5.28 -1.51
C ASP A 227 -13.63 -4.92 -1.48
N CYS A 228 -12.95 -5.38 -0.46
CA CYS A 228 -11.53 -5.16 -0.24
C CYS A 228 -10.78 -6.50 -0.04
N SER A 229 -11.27 -7.57 -0.67
CA SER A 229 -10.72 -8.92 -0.51
C SER A 229 -9.38 -9.11 -1.19
N ALA A 230 -9.07 -8.33 -2.23
CA ALA A 230 -7.77 -8.38 -2.88
C ALA A 230 -6.70 -7.72 -2.00
N GLN A 231 -6.06 -8.52 -1.14
CA GLN A 231 -5.09 -8.05 -0.16
C GLN A 231 -3.88 -8.99 -0.07
N ARG A 232 -2.76 -8.45 0.35
CA ARG A 232 -1.52 -9.15 0.60
C ARG A 232 -1.09 -8.90 2.04
N ARG A 233 -0.85 -9.97 2.82
CA ARG A 233 -0.48 -9.84 4.24
C ARG A 233 -1.38 -8.85 4.98
N HIS A 234 -2.71 -8.96 4.75
CA HIS A 234 -3.75 -8.08 5.29
C HIS A 234 -3.69 -6.61 4.82
N GLN A 235 -2.90 -6.30 3.79
CA GLN A 235 -2.84 -4.99 3.18
C GLN A 235 -3.61 -5.00 1.86
N LYS A 236 -4.65 -4.18 1.76
CA LYS A 236 -5.50 -4.05 0.58
C LYS A 236 -4.66 -3.54 -0.61
N VAL A 237 -4.87 -4.09 -1.80
CA VAL A 237 -4.16 -3.69 -3.03
C VAL A 237 -5.10 -3.34 -4.19
N LEU A 238 -6.29 -3.99 -4.24
CA LEU A 238 -7.41 -3.59 -5.10
C LEU A 238 -8.67 -3.53 -4.25
N GLU A 239 -9.48 -2.50 -4.48
CA GLU A 239 -10.79 -2.33 -3.85
C GLU A 239 -11.84 -1.98 -4.91
N GLU A 240 -13.07 -2.43 -4.70
CA GLU A 240 -14.14 -2.17 -5.64
C GLU A 240 -15.48 -1.84 -4.96
N ALA A 241 -16.30 -1.04 -5.62
CA ALA A 241 -17.65 -0.70 -5.21
C ALA A 241 -18.60 -0.71 -6.41
N PRO A 242 -19.83 -1.25 -6.20
CA PRO A 242 -20.29 -2.06 -5.06
C PRO A 242 -19.60 -3.42 -5.01
N ALA A 243 -19.71 -4.15 -3.89
CA ALA A 243 -19.17 -5.52 -3.79
C ALA A 243 -19.82 -6.44 -4.81
N PRO A 244 -19.05 -7.12 -5.69
CA PRO A 244 -19.61 -7.99 -6.71
C PRO A 244 -20.26 -9.23 -6.10
N ASP A 245 -21.28 -9.78 -6.76
CA ASP A 245 -21.92 -11.05 -6.45
C ASP A 245 -22.33 -11.24 -4.97
N LEU A 246 -22.65 -10.14 -4.28
CA LEU A 246 -23.14 -10.15 -2.92
C LEU A 246 -24.66 -10.40 -2.93
N ASP A 247 -25.11 -11.40 -2.18
CA ASP A 247 -26.53 -11.69 -2.01
C ASP A 247 -27.30 -10.43 -1.54
N PRO A 248 -28.39 -10.03 -2.21
CA PRO A 248 -29.10 -8.78 -1.87
C PRO A 248 -29.58 -8.73 -0.42
N ALA A 249 -30.07 -9.85 0.13
CA ALA A 249 -30.53 -9.88 1.51
C ALA A 249 -29.38 -9.80 2.51
N LEU A 250 -28.18 -10.30 2.16
CA LEU A 250 -26.99 -10.12 2.96
C LEU A 250 -26.51 -8.67 2.88
N ARG A 251 -26.51 -8.06 1.68
CA ARG A 251 -26.19 -6.64 1.48
C ARG A 251 -27.03 -5.75 2.38
N ASP A 252 -28.35 -5.93 2.37
CA ASP A 252 -29.28 -5.13 3.19
C ASP A 252 -28.99 -5.32 4.69
N ARG A 253 -28.65 -6.54 5.13
CA ARG A 253 -28.26 -6.78 6.52
C ARG A 253 -26.96 -6.08 6.89
N LEU A 254 -25.91 -6.16 6.03
CA LEU A 254 -24.64 -5.47 6.28
C LEU A 254 -24.84 -3.96 6.43
N HIS A 255 -25.66 -3.37 5.54
CA HIS A 255 -26.01 -1.95 5.62
C HIS A 255 -26.72 -1.61 6.92
N GLY A 256 -27.73 -2.41 7.31
CA GLY A 256 -28.45 -2.24 8.57
C GLY A 256 -27.53 -2.34 9.79
N TRP A 257 -26.68 -3.37 9.84
CA TRP A 257 -25.72 -3.57 10.95
C TRP A 257 -24.72 -2.43 11.08
N ALA A 258 -24.22 -1.89 9.97
CA ALA A 258 -23.31 -0.75 9.99
C ALA A 258 -23.98 0.52 10.56
N VAL A 259 -25.22 0.79 10.15
CA VAL A 259 -26.02 1.92 10.65
C VAL A 259 -26.34 1.74 12.14
N ASP A 260 -26.77 0.55 12.56
CA ASP A 260 -27.11 0.26 13.95
C ASP A 260 -25.89 0.37 14.88
N LEU A 261 -24.73 -0.12 14.41
CA LEU A 261 -23.47 0.02 15.14
C LEU A 261 -23.07 1.50 15.31
N ALA A 262 -23.15 2.29 14.22
CA ALA A 262 -22.84 3.71 14.27
C ALA A 262 -23.77 4.48 15.21
N ARG A 263 -25.05 4.14 15.26
CA ARG A 263 -26.03 4.70 16.21
C ARG A 263 -25.70 4.33 17.65
N GLU A 264 -25.36 3.05 17.91
CA GLU A 264 -25.08 2.56 19.27
C GLU A 264 -23.89 3.30 19.91
N VAL A 265 -22.89 3.74 19.11
CA VAL A 265 -21.72 4.46 19.59
C VAL A 265 -21.83 5.99 19.50
N GLY A 266 -22.99 6.51 19.05
CA GLY A 266 -23.16 7.96 18.85
C GLY A 266 -22.18 8.53 17.82
N TYR A 267 -21.96 7.81 16.71
CA TYR A 267 -20.99 8.18 15.68
C TYR A 267 -21.40 9.44 14.93
N THR A 268 -20.43 10.30 14.63
CA THR A 268 -20.59 11.43 13.70
C THR A 268 -19.40 11.49 12.74
N GLY A 269 -19.61 12.10 11.56
CA GLY A 269 -18.60 12.11 10.49
C GLY A 269 -18.67 10.88 9.58
N VAL A 270 -17.56 10.61 8.92
CA VAL A 270 -17.38 9.50 7.98
C VAL A 270 -16.65 8.36 8.69
N GLY A 271 -17.19 7.15 8.61
CA GLY A 271 -16.58 5.93 9.17
C GLY A 271 -16.92 4.71 8.34
N THR A 272 -16.30 3.58 8.65
CA THR A 272 -16.49 2.34 7.90
C THR A 272 -16.59 1.15 8.84
N ALA A 273 -17.65 0.36 8.72
CA ALA A 273 -17.80 -0.93 9.40
C ALA A 273 -17.31 -2.05 8.50
N GLU A 274 -16.33 -2.81 8.95
CA GLU A 274 -15.71 -3.92 8.21
C GLU A 274 -16.29 -5.27 8.63
N PHE A 275 -16.57 -6.12 7.65
CA PHE A 275 -17.15 -7.44 7.83
C PHE A 275 -16.35 -8.50 7.08
N LEU A 276 -16.25 -9.68 7.70
CA LEU A 276 -15.78 -10.90 7.05
C LEU A 276 -16.98 -11.69 6.55
N VAL A 277 -17.07 -11.93 5.25
CA VAL A 277 -18.14 -12.69 4.61
C VAL A 277 -17.58 -14.03 4.14
N ASP A 278 -18.11 -15.15 4.65
CA ASP A 278 -17.71 -16.50 4.23
C ASP A 278 -18.46 -16.90 2.95
N VAL A 279 -17.72 -17.10 1.86
CA VAL A 279 -18.27 -17.56 0.59
C VAL A 279 -18.57 -19.09 0.56
N GLY A 280 -18.12 -19.83 1.55
CA GLY A 280 -18.40 -21.27 1.70
C GLY A 280 -19.75 -21.58 2.35
N VAL A 281 -20.41 -20.59 2.93
CA VAL A 281 -21.71 -20.74 3.58
C VAL A 281 -22.83 -20.46 2.59
N PRO A 282 -23.84 -21.35 2.43
CA PRO A 282 -24.94 -21.13 1.50
C PRO A 282 -25.66 -19.80 1.76
N THR A 283 -25.94 -19.06 0.68
CA THR A 283 -26.76 -17.85 0.69
C THR A 283 -28.10 -18.12 1.37
N GLY A 284 -28.48 -17.25 2.33
CA GLY A 284 -29.74 -17.42 3.09
C GLY A 284 -29.60 -17.96 4.51
N SER A 285 -28.46 -18.53 4.91
CA SER A 285 -28.20 -18.82 6.32
C SER A 285 -27.77 -17.53 7.05
N ALA A 286 -28.32 -17.29 8.25
CA ALA A 286 -28.02 -16.09 9.05
C ALA A 286 -26.56 -15.99 9.53
N GLY A 287 -25.66 -16.90 9.10
CA GLY A 287 -24.37 -17.16 9.69
C GLY A 287 -23.12 -16.90 8.82
N GLY A 288 -23.24 -16.23 7.68
CA GLY A 288 -22.11 -16.08 6.75
C GLY A 288 -21.37 -14.74 6.79
N ALA A 289 -21.67 -13.85 7.72
CA ALA A 289 -20.97 -12.59 7.84
C ALA A 289 -20.80 -12.15 9.30
N TRP A 290 -19.63 -11.59 9.62
CA TRP A 290 -19.28 -11.17 10.98
C TRP A 290 -18.55 -9.86 10.95
N PHE A 291 -18.87 -9.00 11.92
CA PHE A 291 -18.15 -7.75 12.15
C PHE A 291 -16.69 -8.00 12.55
N LEU A 292 -15.78 -7.30 11.92
CA LEU A 292 -14.35 -7.32 12.22
C LEU A 292 -13.94 -6.14 13.10
N GLU A 293 -14.13 -4.93 12.57
CA GLU A 293 -13.77 -3.68 13.23
C GLU A 293 -14.53 -2.51 12.60
N MET A 294 -14.48 -1.35 13.25
CA MET A 294 -14.95 -0.09 12.68
C MET A 294 -13.80 0.90 12.60
N ASN A 295 -13.50 1.34 11.39
CA ASN A 295 -12.52 2.40 11.17
C ASN A 295 -13.18 3.75 11.40
N THR A 296 -12.68 4.47 12.42
CA THR A 296 -13.25 5.75 12.87
C THR A 296 -12.63 6.95 12.15
N ARG A 297 -12.46 6.84 10.84
CA ARG A 297 -11.81 7.82 9.97
C ARG A 297 -12.26 7.64 8.52
N LEU A 298 -11.87 8.57 7.67
CA LEU A 298 -11.87 8.35 6.22
C LEU A 298 -10.91 7.21 5.87
N GLN A 299 -11.29 6.34 4.94
CA GLN A 299 -10.42 5.26 4.46
C GLN A 299 -9.72 5.62 3.15
N VAL A 300 -8.62 4.89 2.83
CA VAL A 300 -7.86 5.06 1.59
C VAL A 300 -8.76 4.88 0.38
N GLU A 301 -9.61 3.87 0.40
CA GLU A 301 -10.50 3.40 -0.65
C GLU A 301 -11.84 4.17 -0.79
N HIS A 302 -11.98 5.28 -0.04
CA HIS A 302 -13.19 6.13 -0.16
C HIS A 302 -13.50 6.59 -1.60
N PRO A 303 -12.52 6.74 -2.51
CA PRO A 303 -12.80 7.17 -3.88
C PRO A 303 -13.72 6.24 -4.64
N VAL A 304 -13.67 4.91 -4.46
CA VAL A 304 -14.58 4.01 -5.19
C VAL A 304 -16.04 4.25 -4.80
N THR A 305 -16.30 4.57 -3.52
CA THR A 305 -17.65 4.99 -3.06
C THR A 305 -18.07 6.29 -3.72
N GLU A 306 -17.20 7.31 -3.76
CA GLU A 306 -17.51 8.61 -4.39
C GLU A 306 -17.77 8.47 -5.89
N GLU A 307 -17.12 7.52 -6.57
CA GLU A 307 -17.33 7.29 -8.00
C GLU A 307 -18.67 6.63 -8.31
N VAL A 308 -19.24 5.82 -7.42
CA VAL A 308 -20.49 5.07 -7.68
C VAL A 308 -21.71 5.67 -6.97
N VAL A 309 -21.54 6.28 -5.80
CA VAL A 309 -22.64 6.84 -5.01
C VAL A 309 -23.13 8.14 -5.63
N ARG A 310 -24.46 8.27 -5.68
CA ARG A 310 -25.17 9.48 -6.11
C ARG A 310 -26.18 9.89 -5.04
N VAL A 311 -26.17 11.15 -4.69
CA VAL A 311 -27.20 11.77 -3.85
C VAL A 311 -28.05 12.67 -4.74
N ARG A 312 -29.32 12.31 -4.92
CA ARG A 312 -30.23 13.01 -5.87
C ARG A 312 -29.63 13.15 -7.27
N GLY A 313 -28.87 12.14 -7.71
CA GLY A 313 -28.23 12.11 -9.03
C GLY A 313 -26.82 12.73 -9.11
N GLU A 314 -26.38 13.47 -8.09
CA GLU A 314 -25.07 14.12 -8.06
C GLU A 314 -24.03 13.28 -7.31
N ARG A 315 -22.75 13.42 -7.69
CA ARG A 315 -21.62 12.78 -6.98
C ARG A 315 -21.45 13.36 -5.58
N LEU A 316 -21.11 12.51 -4.65
CA LEU A 316 -20.80 12.88 -3.27
C LEU A 316 -19.29 13.03 -3.07
N ASP A 317 -18.85 14.06 -2.35
CA ASP A 317 -17.49 14.23 -1.86
C ASP A 317 -17.46 14.02 -0.34
N LEU A 318 -16.83 12.92 0.10
CA LEU A 318 -16.81 12.53 1.51
C LEU A 318 -16.02 13.50 2.39
N VAL A 319 -14.96 14.11 1.86
CA VAL A 319 -14.20 15.15 2.58
C VAL A 319 -15.05 16.41 2.77
N GLU A 320 -15.85 16.77 1.77
CA GLU A 320 -16.82 17.87 1.94
C GLU A 320 -17.85 17.54 3.03
N GLN A 321 -18.38 16.33 3.05
CA GLN A 321 -19.33 15.93 4.09
C GLN A 321 -18.69 15.96 5.48
N GLN A 322 -17.44 15.50 5.62
CA GLN A 322 -16.73 15.60 6.89
C GLN A 322 -16.61 17.07 7.38
N LEU A 323 -16.27 17.98 6.48
CA LEU A 323 -16.14 19.41 6.80
C LEU A 323 -17.49 20.04 7.17
N ARG A 324 -18.58 19.68 6.47
CA ARG A 324 -19.93 20.15 6.76
C ARG A 324 -20.44 19.64 8.11
N VAL A 325 -20.28 18.35 8.37
CA VAL A 325 -20.65 17.74 9.64
C VAL A 325 -19.86 18.36 10.80
N ALA A 326 -18.56 18.52 10.66
CA ALA A 326 -17.71 19.17 11.67
C ALA A 326 -18.08 20.65 11.91
N ALA A 327 -18.74 21.28 10.95
CA ALA A 327 -19.31 22.62 11.09
C ALA A 327 -20.72 22.64 11.72
N GLY A 328 -21.24 21.48 12.14
CA GLY A 328 -22.59 21.34 12.73
C GLY A 328 -23.72 21.36 11.71
N GLU A 329 -23.43 21.24 10.39
CA GLU A 329 -24.47 21.19 9.35
C GLU A 329 -25.15 19.81 9.34
N PRO A 330 -26.49 19.72 9.17
CA PRO A 330 -27.15 18.44 8.92
C PRO A 330 -26.79 17.90 7.54
N LEU A 331 -26.90 16.59 7.33
CA LEU A 331 -26.59 15.94 6.05
C LEU A 331 -27.39 16.49 4.87
N GLY A 332 -28.61 16.96 5.11
CA GLY A 332 -29.47 17.59 4.10
C GLY A 332 -30.10 16.61 3.10
N PHE A 333 -29.90 15.29 3.28
CA PHE A 333 -30.48 14.22 2.48
C PHE A 333 -30.76 12.98 3.34
N ALA A 334 -31.65 12.12 2.88
CA ALA A 334 -32.07 10.89 3.54
C ALA A 334 -31.52 9.65 2.82
N GLN A 335 -31.67 8.47 3.42
CA GLN A 335 -31.20 7.20 2.83
C GLN A 335 -31.82 6.95 1.44
N ASP A 336 -33.08 7.29 1.23
CA ASP A 336 -33.77 7.12 -0.05
C ASP A 336 -33.27 8.05 -1.17
N ASP A 337 -32.51 9.09 -0.81
CA ASP A 337 -31.85 9.99 -1.77
C ASP A 337 -30.54 9.40 -2.30
N VAL A 338 -30.03 8.33 -1.67
CA VAL A 338 -28.75 7.69 -1.98
C VAL A 338 -28.96 6.54 -2.96
N ALA A 339 -28.28 6.59 -4.09
CA ALA A 339 -28.32 5.55 -5.12
C ALA A 339 -26.91 5.17 -5.57
N VAL A 340 -26.75 3.95 -6.09
CA VAL A 340 -25.52 3.48 -6.72
C VAL A 340 -25.69 3.43 -8.23
N THR A 341 -24.69 3.88 -8.97
CA THR A 341 -24.64 3.81 -10.44
C THR A 341 -23.26 3.34 -10.90
N GLY A 342 -23.25 2.37 -11.81
CA GLY A 342 -22.00 1.83 -12.36
C GLY A 342 -21.18 1.04 -11.35
N HIS A 343 -19.89 0.96 -11.62
CA HIS A 343 -18.91 0.24 -10.81
C HIS A 343 -17.57 0.98 -10.81
N ALA A 344 -16.85 0.97 -9.71
CA ALA A 344 -15.52 1.55 -9.62
C ALA A 344 -14.55 0.56 -8.99
N ILE A 345 -13.31 0.56 -9.49
CA ILE A 345 -12.21 -0.26 -8.96
C ILE A 345 -11.01 0.65 -8.74
N GLU A 346 -10.42 0.58 -7.56
CA GLU A 346 -9.20 1.30 -7.15
C GLU A 346 -8.02 0.33 -7.10
N ALA A 347 -6.86 0.78 -7.56
CA ALA A 347 -5.57 0.13 -7.33
C ALA A 347 -4.69 1.04 -6.51
N ARG A 348 -4.15 0.52 -5.40
CA ARG A 348 -3.13 1.23 -4.62
C ARG A 348 -1.77 1.03 -5.22
N ILE A 349 -1.07 2.13 -5.48
CA ILE A 349 0.29 2.12 -6.01
C ILE A 349 1.27 2.35 -4.87
N TYR A 350 2.07 1.32 -4.59
CA TYR A 350 3.11 1.33 -3.58
C TYR A 350 4.50 1.35 -4.21
N ALA A 351 5.43 2.07 -3.59
CA ALA A 351 6.85 1.92 -3.86
C ALA A 351 7.35 0.63 -3.20
N GLU A 352 7.24 -0.49 -3.91
CA GLU A 352 7.62 -1.82 -3.42
C GLU A 352 7.95 -2.77 -4.58
N ASP A 353 8.87 -3.70 -4.33
CA ASP A 353 9.18 -4.79 -5.26
C ASP A 353 8.21 -5.96 -5.03
N ALA A 354 7.09 -5.92 -5.74
CA ALA A 354 6.02 -6.90 -5.57
C ALA A 354 6.39 -8.32 -6.05
N PHE A 355 7.39 -8.46 -6.92
CA PHE A 355 7.88 -9.75 -7.41
C PHE A 355 9.11 -10.25 -6.65
N GLY A 356 9.80 -9.36 -5.91
CA GLY A 356 10.91 -9.65 -5.01
C GLY A 356 10.51 -9.70 -3.54
N GLY A 357 9.32 -10.26 -3.22
CA GLY A 357 8.86 -10.44 -1.83
C GLY A 357 8.21 -9.22 -1.22
N PHE A 358 7.78 -8.25 -2.04
CA PHE A 358 7.11 -7.01 -1.62
C PHE A 358 7.96 -6.13 -0.69
N LEU A 359 9.26 -6.12 -0.93
CA LEU A 359 10.16 -5.26 -0.17
C LEU A 359 9.90 -3.78 -0.50
N PRO A 360 9.68 -2.93 0.52
CA PRO A 360 9.49 -1.51 0.32
C PRO A 360 10.71 -0.88 -0.35
N GLN A 361 10.45 0.10 -1.21
CA GLN A 361 11.48 0.82 -1.96
C GLN A 361 11.47 2.29 -1.57
N ALA A 362 12.66 2.86 -1.41
CA ALA A 362 12.84 4.29 -1.26
C ALA A 362 13.74 4.81 -2.39
N GLY A 363 13.55 6.04 -2.80
CA GLY A 363 14.32 6.61 -3.89
C GLY A 363 13.64 7.83 -4.50
N THR A 364 14.16 8.26 -5.64
CA THR A 364 13.62 9.40 -6.37
C THR A 364 12.81 8.91 -7.57
N ALA A 365 11.54 9.30 -7.65
CA ALA A 365 10.74 9.13 -8.85
C ALA A 365 11.25 10.10 -9.93
N THR A 366 12.09 9.61 -10.86
CA THR A 366 12.74 10.44 -11.88
C THR A 366 11.77 10.88 -12.97
N ARG A 367 10.77 10.05 -13.23
CA ARG A 367 9.69 10.33 -14.17
C ARG A 367 8.37 9.74 -13.63
N VAL A 368 7.31 10.52 -13.67
CA VAL A 368 5.98 10.11 -13.22
C VAL A 368 4.96 10.46 -14.30
N ARG A 369 4.33 9.45 -14.86
CA ARG A 369 3.21 9.63 -15.77
C ARG A 369 2.00 8.89 -15.21
N TRP A 370 1.00 9.65 -14.82
CA TRP A 370 -0.30 9.14 -14.43
C TRP A 370 -1.26 9.09 -15.62
N PRO A 371 -2.23 8.14 -15.63
CA PRO A 371 -3.21 8.04 -16.70
C PRO A 371 -4.19 9.23 -16.66
N GLY A 372 -4.62 9.71 -17.83
CA GLY A 372 -5.56 10.84 -17.98
C GLY A 372 -6.76 10.50 -18.85
N ALA A 373 -7.28 9.25 -18.81
CA ALA A 373 -8.42 8.83 -19.63
C ALA A 373 -9.77 9.20 -18.98
N PRO A 374 -10.84 9.39 -19.77
CA PRO A 374 -12.21 9.54 -19.23
C PRO A 374 -12.59 8.34 -18.35
N GLY A 375 -13.23 8.62 -17.21
CA GLY A 375 -13.59 7.59 -16.22
C GLY A 375 -12.42 7.11 -15.36
N VAL A 376 -11.23 7.71 -15.48
CA VAL A 376 -10.08 7.43 -14.62
C VAL A 376 -9.82 8.63 -13.72
N ARG A 377 -9.72 8.36 -12.42
CA ARG A 377 -9.31 9.30 -11.37
C ARG A 377 -7.97 8.87 -10.80
N VAL A 378 -7.11 9.82 -10.53
CA VAL A 378 -5.83 9.58 -9.88
C VAL A 378 -5.71 10.45 -8.64
N GLU A 379 -5.30 9.85 -7.55
CA GLU A 379 -4.89 10.54 -6.32
C GLU A 379 -3.45 10.17 -6.03
N ALA A 380 -2.53 11.10 -6.22
CA ALA A 380 -1.10 10.84 -6.16
C ALA A 380 -0.37 11.83 -5.27
N GLY A 381 0.62 11.31 -4.54
CA GLY A 381 1.51 12.09 -3.68
C GLY A 381 2.88 12.35 -4.30
N ILE A 382 3.13 11.90 -5.54
CA ILE A 382 4.41 12.05 -6.23
C ILE A 382 4.25 12.66 -7.62
N GLU A 383 5.31 13.34 -8.05
CA GLU A 383 5.55 13.88 -9.38
C GLU A 383 7.05 13.71 -9.74
N ASP A 384 7.46 14.14 -10.94
CA ASP A 384 8.87 14.08 -11.36
C ASP A 384 9.78 14.74 -10.32
N GLY A 385 10.82 14.03 -9.91
CA GLY A 385 11.80 14.46 -8.93
C GLY A 385 11.39 14.26 -7.46
N THR A 386 10.19 13.75 -7.17
CA THR A 386 9.77 13.47 -5.78
C THR A 386 10.63 12.38 -5.15
N VAL A 387 11.14 12.66 -3.95
CA VAL A 387 11.86 11.68 -3.12
C VAL A 387 10.85 10.95 -2.25
N VAL A 388 10.82 9.61 -2.34
CA VAL A 388 10.04 8.73 -1.47
C VAL A 388 10.95 8.26 -0.34
N PRO A 389 10.72 8.74 0.90
CA PRO A 389 11.58 8.41 2.04
C PRO A 389 11.28 7.01 2.60
N ALA A 390 12.28 6.35 3.17
CA ALA A 390 12.12 5.07 3.86
C ALA A 390 11.36 5.17 5.21
N ALA A 391 11.11 6.37 5.71
CA ALA A 391 10.56 6.60 7.05
C ALA A 391 9.02 6.48 7.12
N TYR A 392 8.31 6.48 5.99
CA TYR A 392 6.85 6.52 5.95
C TYR A 392 6.26 5.39 5.11
N ASP A 393 4.93 5.33 5.08
CA ASP A 393 4.20 4.36 4.25
C ASP A 393 4.60 4.50 2.78
N PRO A 394 4.88 3.38 2.07
CA PRO A 394 5.35 3.41 0.69
C PRO A 394 4.26 3.71 -0.34
N MET A 395 3.01 3.96 0.04
CA MET A 395 1.94 4.30 -0.90
C MET A 395 2.21 5.66 -1.56
N VAL A 396 2.32 5.65 -2.88
CA VAL A 396 2.65 6.85 -3.67
C VAL A 396 1.45 7.41 -4.44
N GLY A 397 0.38 6.62 -4.55
CA GLY A 397 -0.86 7.07 -5.21
C GLY A 397 -1.88 5.97 -5.37
N LYS A 398 -3.02 6.32 -5.96
CA LYS A 398 -4.14 5.44 -6.27
C LYS A 398 -4.64 5.73 -7.68
N VAL A 399 -4.99 4.67 -8.42
CA VAL A 399 -5.62 4.75 -9.73
C VAL A 399 -7.01 4.14 -9.62
N ILE A 400 -8.03 4.93 -9.90
CA ILE A 400 -9.43 4.54 -9.78
C ILE A 400 -10.06 4.59 -11.16
N ALA A 401 -10.72 3.49 -11.59
CA ALA A 401 -11.45 3.45 -12.83
C ALA A 401 -12.94 3.23 -12.58
N PHE A 402 -13.76 4.05 -13.19
CA PHE A 402 -15.20 3.96 -13.18
C PHE A 402 -15.72 3.43 -14.53
N GLY A 403 -16.71 2.54 -14.49
CA GLY A 403 -17.40 1.99 -15.67
C GLY A 403 -18.89 1.87 -15.45
N ALA A 404 -19.64 1.67 -16.54
CA ALA A 404 -21.08 1.43 -16.47
C ALA A 404 -21.42 0.10 -15.76
N ASP A 405 -20.48 -0.84 -15.80
CA ASP A 405 -20.52 -2.13 -15.12
C ASP A 405 -19.10 -2.52 -14.64
N ARG A 406 -19.02 -3.62 -13.90
CA ARG A 406 -17.76 -4.13 -13.32
C ARG A 406 -16.69 -4.41 -14.37
N GLU A 407 -17.06 -5.05 -15.49
CA GLU A 407 -16.11 -5.40 -16.54
C GLU A 407 -15.58 -4.15 -17.27
N ALA A 408 -16.43 -3.13 -17.48
CA ALA A 408 -15.98 -1.86 -18.02
C ALA A 408 -15.01 -1.14 -17.08
N ALA A 409 -15.27 -1.13 -15.76
CA ALA A 409 -14.37 -0.57 -14.74
C ALA A 409 -13.04 -1.35 -14.72
N ARG A 410 -13.08 -2.70 -14.71
CA ARG A 410 -11.90 -3.56 -14.70
C ARG A 410 -11.00 -3.31 -15.92
N ARG A 411 -11.59 -3.29 -17.14
CA ARG A 411 -10.84 -2.98 -18.36
C ARG A 411 -10.29 -1.57 -18.37
N GLY A 412 -11.07 -0.62 -17.85
CA GLY A 412 -10.62 0.76 -17.66
C GLY A 412 -9.41 0.85 -16.74
N LEU A 413 -9.43 0.13 -15.61
CA LEU A 413 -8.30 0.07 -14.67
C LEU A 413 -7.06 -0.56 -15.30
N VAL A 414 -7.19 -1.71 -15.99
CA VAL A 414 -6.07 -2.35 -16.68
C VAL A 414 -5.45 -1.39 -17.70
N ALA A 415 -6.27 -0.71 -18.50
CA ALA A 415 -5.77 0.26 -19.48
C ALA A 415 -5.11 1.48 -18.82
N ALA A 416 -5.64 1.95 -17.69
CA ALA A 416 -5.05 3.03 -16.90
C ALA A 416 -3.68 2.63 -16.32
N LEU A 417 -3.57 1.42 -15.77
CA LEU A 417 -2.31 0.89 -15.25
C LEU A 417 -1.29 0.64 -16.38
N ASP A 418 -1.74 0.21 -17.58
CA ASP A 418 -0.88 0.12 -18.77
C ASP A 418 -0.32 1.49 -19.20
N ALA A 419 -1.03 2.57 -18.92
CA ALA A 419 -0.61 3.95 -19.23
C ALA A 419 0.19 4.61 -18.10
N THR A 420 0.26 4.00 -16.93
CA THR A 420 1.05 4.48 -15.79
C THR A 420 2.52 4.14 -15.99
N ALA A 421 3.40 5.13 -15.80
CA ALA A 421 4.85 4.91 -15.84
C ALA A 421 5.52 5.70 -14.71
N ILE A 422 6.27 4.99 -13.87
CA ILE A 422 7.05 5.56 -12.77
C ILE A 422 8.49 5.07 -12.92
N GLY A 423 9.38 5.97 -13.28
CA GLY A 423 10.81 5.71 -13.43
C GLY A 423 11.61 6.08 -12.19
N GLY A 424 12.79 5.49 -12.02
CA GLY A 424 13.68 5.72 -10.87
C GLY A 424 13.22 5.05 -9.56
N LEU A 425 12.04 4.42 -9.55
CA LEU A 425 11.44 3.80 -8.37
C LEU A 425 10.75 2.49 -8.77
N VAL A 426 11.03 1.42 -8.05
CA VAL A 426 10.30 0.16 -8.23
C VAL A 426 8.93 0.27 -7.55
N THR A 427 7.87 -0.11 -8.27
CA THR A 427 6.49 -0.05 -7.78
C THR A 427 5.73 -1.34 -8.06
N ASN A 428 4.65 -1.55 -7.31
CA ASN A 428 3.74 -2.67 -7.51
C ASN A 428 2.78 -2.50 -8.70
N THR A 429 2.90 -1.44 -9.50
CA THR A 429 1.95 -1.12 -10.58
C THR A 429 1.74 -2.29 -11.55
N GLY A 430 2.82 -2.97 -11.96
CA GLY A 430 2.75 -4.16 -12.82
C GLY A 430 2.04 -5.33 -12.16
N PHE A 431 2.21 -5.49 -10.85
CA PHE A 431 1.56 -6.54 -10.06
C PHE A 431 0.04 -6.31 -9.96
N VAL A 432 -0.41 -5.11 -9.56
CA VAL A 432 -1.85 -4.81 -9.46
C VAL A 432 -2.52 -4.81 -10.84
N ARG A 433 -1.76 -4.46 -11.89
CA ARG A 433 -2.22 -4.61 -13.28
C ARG A 433 -2.42 -6.07 -13.66
N ALA A 434 -1.49 -6.95 -13.31
CA ALA A 434 -1.60 -8.38 -13.58
C ALA A 434 -2.78 -9.00 -12.81
N LEU A 435 -2.95 -8.62 -11.55
CA LEU A 435 -4.07 -9.06 -10.71
C LEU A 435 -5.42 -8.62 -11.30
N ALA A 436 -5.60 -7.32 -11.60
CA ALA A 436 -6.81 -6.79 -12.22
C ALA A 436 -7.12 -7.42 -13.59
N GLY A 437 -6.07 -7.83 -14.31
CA GLY A 437 -6.16 -8.51 -15.60
C GLY A 437 -6.40 -10.02 -15.54
N SER A 438 -6.31 -10.63 -14.34
CA SER A 438 -6.44 -12.09 -14.17
C SER A 438 -7.88 -12.56 -14.32
N ASP A 439 -8.02 -13.85 -14.72
CA ASP A 439 -9.32 -14.52 -14.77
C ASP A 439 -9.95 -14.60 -13.38
N ALA A 440 -9.15 -14.90 -12.35
CA ALA A 440 -9.63 -15.00 -10.98
C ALA A 440 -10.25 -13.70 -10.45
N PHE A 441 -9.64 -12.54 -10.75
CA PHE A 441 -10.25 -11.25 -10.39
C PHE A 441 -11.49 -10.96 -11.22
N ARG A 442 -11.45 -11.24 -12.55
CA ARG A 442 -12.62 -11.09 -13.42
C ARG A 442 -13.82 -11.88 -12.90
N ASP A 443 -13.59 -13.14 -12.50
CA ASP A 443 -14.64 -14.10 -12.15
C ASP A 443 -15.04 -14.03 -10.65
N GLY A 444 -14.48 -13.05 -9.88
CA GLY A 444 -14.83 -12.84 -8.47
C GLY A 444 -14.31 -13.90 -7.50
N GLU A 445 -13.25 -14.63 -7.87
CA GLU A 445 -12.69 -15.74 -7.08
C GLU A 445 -11.71 -15.27 -5.99
N VAL A 446 -11.28 -13.99 -6.05
CA VAL A 446 -10.30 -13.43 -5.13
C VAL A 446 -10.91 -13.26 -3.74
N HIS A 447 -10.32 -13.91 -2.74
CA HIS A 447 -10.66 -13.83 -1.32
C HIS A 447 -9.42 -13.40 -0.51
N THR A 448 -9.58 -13.14 0.79
CA THR A 448 -8.52 -12.52 1.61
C THR A 448 -7.18 -13.27 1.64
N ALA A 449 -7.19 -14.59 1.50
CA ALA A 449 -5.99 -15.43 1.46
C ALA A 449 -5.56 -15.84 0.04
N TRP A 450 -6.23 -15.33 -1.00
CA TRP A 450 -6.01 -15.80 -2.38
C TRP A 450 -4.56 -15.53 -2.85
N LEU A 451 -4.04 -14.34 -2.64
CA LEU A 451 -2.68 -13.95 -3.06
C LEU A 451 -1.56 -14.71 -2.33
N ASP A 452 -1.82 -15.22 -1.13
CA ASP A 452 -0.83 -16.00 -0.37
C ASP A 452 -0.60 -17.39 -1.00
N THR A 453 -1.58 -17.89 -1.75
CA THR A 453 -1.57 -19.24 -2.36
C THR A 453 -1.47 -19.21 -3.89
N HIS A 454 -1.63 -18.05 -4.53
CA HIS A 454 -1.63 -17.89 -5.99
C HIS A 454 -0.65 -16.77 -6.40
N PRO A 455 0.67 -17.04 -6.38
CA PRO A 455 1.66 -16.06 -6.77
C PRO A 455 1.49 -15.70 -8.26
N LEU A 456 1.49 -14.41 -8.56
CA LEU A 456 1.47 -13.93 -9.93
C LEU A 456 2.88 -14.03 -10.54
N PRO A 457 3.00 -14.42 -11.83
CA PRO A 457 4.29 -14.52 -12.48
C PRO A 457 4.92 -13.13 -12.67
N ALA A 458 6.23 -13.04 -12.51
CA ALA A 458 6.98 -11.84 -12.84
C ALA A 458 6.86 -11.53 -14.34
N PRO A 459 6.78 -10.26 -14.74
CA PRO A 459 6.67 -9.87 -16.14
C PRO A 459 7.95 -10.20 -16.90
N ASP A 460 7.79 -10.69 -18.16
CA ASP A 460 8.90 -11.00 -19.06
C ASP A 460 9.56 -9.71 -19.58
N PRO A 461 10.89 -9.53 -19.39
CA PRO A 461 11.61 -8.35 -19.84
C PRO A 461 11.86 -8.30 -21.37
N ALA A 462 11.62 -9.37 -22.10
CA ALA A 462 12.05 -9.49 -23.51
C ALA A 462 11.54 -8.35 -24.39
N SER A 463 10.24 -8.05 -24.35
CA SER A 463 9.66 -6.96 -25.14
C SER A 463 10.16 -5.57 -24.72
N ALA A 464 10.41 -5.37 -23.42
CA ALA A 464 10.97 -4.12 -22.89
C ALA A 464 12.43 -3.94 -23.35
N MET A 465 13.23 -5.01 -23.35
CA MET A 465 14.61 -4.98 -23.83
C MET A 465 14.69 -4.65 -25.33
N VAL A 466 13.79 -5.21 -26.15
CA VAL A 466 13.67 -4.86 -27.58
C VAL A 466 13.32 -3.39 -27.75
N ALA A 467 12.34 -2.87 -26.97
CA ALA A 467 11.94 -1.47 -27.02
C ALA A 467 13.06 -0.52 -26.56
N ALA A 468 13.83 -0.90 -25.53
CA ALA A 468 15.02 -0.19 -25.09
C ALA A 468 16.05 -0.07 -26.21
N ALA A 469 16.45 -1.22 -26.80
CA ALA A 469 17.44 -1.27 -27.86
C ALA A 469 17.00 -0.47 -29.09
N TRP A 470 15.73 -0.61 -29.49
CA TRP A 470 15.15 0.15 -30.60
C TRP A 470 15.23 1.66 -30.35
N THR A 471 14.85 2.11 -29.14
CA THR A 471 14.83 3.54 -28.82
C THR A 471 16.24 4.14 -28.79
N VAL A 472 17.21 3.42 -28.21
CA VAL A 472 18.63 3.82 -28.21
C VAL A 472 19.17 3.96 -29.64
N ALA A 473 18.91 2.97 -30.50
CA ALA A 473 19.38 2.99 -31.88
C ALA A 473 18.68 4.07 -32.73
N ALA A 474 17.37 4.28 -32.52
CA ALA A 474 16.61 5.31 -33.21
C ALA A 474 17.06 6.73 -32.82
N ALA A 475 17.39 6.96 -31.57
CA ALA A 475 17.98 8.24 -31.10
C ALA A 475 19.35 8.48 -31.77
N ALA A 476 20.23 7.48 -31.78
CA ALA A 476 21.53 7.56 -32.45
C ALA A 476 21.40 7.85 -33.96
N ALA A 477 20.41 7.25 -34.62
CA ALA A 477 20.12 7.49 -36.04
C ALA A 477 19.62 8.94 -36.29
N ALA A 478 18.82 9.50 -35.40
CA ALA A 478 18.35 10.88 -35.49
C ALA A 478 19.50 11.91 -35.33
N ASP A 479 20.51 11.57 -34.54
CA ASP A 479 21.72 12.40 -34.34
C ASP A 479 22.76 12.25 -35.47
N GLY A 480 22.39 11.61 -36.60
CA GLY A 480 23.24 11.42 -37.79
C GLY A 480 23.97 10.08 -37.83
N GLY A 481 23.72 9.19 -36.87
CA GLY A 481 24.21 7.79 -36.86
C GLY A 481 23.28 6.85 -37.61
N ASP A 482 22.78 7.24 -38.80
CA ASP A 482 21.81 6.46 -39.58
C ASP A 482 22.37 5.18 -40.21
N GLY A 483 23.65 4.89 -39.95
CA GLY A 483 24.35 3.73 -40.46
C GLY A 483 24.68 3.84 -41.94
N TRP A 484 24.59 5.02 -42.58
CA TRP A 484 24.88 5.22 -43.97
C TRP A 484 26.25 4.66 -44.40
N ARG A 485 26.31 3.97 -45.54
CA ARG A 485 27.53 3.43 -46.13
C ARG A 485 27.58 3.72 -47.62
N LEU A 486 28.78 4.03 -48.14
CA LEU A 486 29.00 4.13 -49.56
C LEU A 486 28.92 2.73 -50.18
N GLY A 487 27.89 2.47 -51.01
CA GLY A 487 27.77 1.25 -51.77
C GLY A 487 27.22 0.02 -51.01
N GLY A 488 26.42 0.19 -49.97
CA GLY A 488 25.79 -0.92 -49.25
C GLY A 488 24.54 -0.50 -48.44
N PRO A 489 23.80 -1.47 -47.89
CA PRO A 489 22.70 -1.15 -46.96
C PRO A 489 23.24 -0.44 -45.72
N PRO A 490 22.42 0.36 -45.02
CA PRO A 490 22.79 0.98 -43.76
C PRO A 490 23.34 -0.04 -42.76
N ALA A 491 24.33 0.37 -41.96
CA ALA A 491 24.89 -0.47 -40.93
C ALA A 491 23.88 -0.64 -39.80
N ASP A 492 23.85 -1.83 -39.22
CA ASP A 492 23.08 -2.06 -37.97
C ASP A 492 23.79 -1.41 -36.79
N THR A 493 22.99 -0.93 -35.83
CA THR A 493 23.48 -0.44 -34.54
C THR A 493 23.55 -1.57 -33.52
N TRP A 494 24.66 -1.67 -32.81
CA TRP A 494 24.81 -2.61 -31.70
C TRP A 494 24.49 -1.91 -30.40
N VAL A 495 23.58 -2.48 -29.63
CA VAL A 495 23.14 -1.96 -28.33
C VAL A 495 23.40 -3.02 -27.28
N GLU A 496 24.19 -2.68 -26.28
CA GLU A 496 24.49 -3.53 -25.13
C GLU A 496 23.59 -3.11 -23.96
N LEU A 497 22.84 -4.09 -23.42
CA LEU A 497 21.93 -3.92 -22.28
C LEU A 497 22.10 -5.13 -21.35
N ASP A 498 22.50 -4.89 -20.11
CA ASP A 498 22.93 -5.96 -19.19
C ASP A 498 23.98 -6.87 -19.86
N ASP A 499 23.76 -8.17 -19.90
CA ASP A 499 24.64 -9.16 -20.57
C ASP A 499 24.25 -9.42 -22.02
N ALA A 500 23.24 -8.72 -22.55
CA ALA A 500 22.71 -8.95 -23.88
C ALA A 500 23.25 -7.95 -24.90
N VAL A 501 23.69 -8.46 -26.05
CA VAL A 501 24.03 -7.64 -27.22
C VAL A 501 22.93 -7.77 -28.26
N LEU A 502 22.27 -6.65 -28.54
CA LEU A 502 21.19 -6.57 -29.53
C LEU A 502 21.67 -5.84 -30.78
N ARG A 503 21.35 -6.42 -31.94
CA ARG A 503 21.62 -5.83 -33.25
C ARG A 503 20.33 -5.19 -33.79
N VAL A 504 20.35 -3.88 -33.99
CA VAL A 504 19.20 -3.08 -34.40
C VAL A 504 19.39 -2.54 -35.79
N SER A 505 18.47 -2.85 -36.67
CA SER A 505 18.38 -2.27 -38.02
C SER A 505 17.19 -1.33 -38.11
N THR A 506 17.40 -0.03 -37.91
CA THR A 506 16.33 0.98 -38.02
C THR A 506 15.78 1.05 -39.46
N ALA A 507 16.61 0.79 -40.48
CA ALA A 507 16.20 0.78 -41.88
C ALA A 507 15.28 -0.39 -42.23
N ARG A 508 15.46 -1.58 -41.62
CA ARG A 508 14.60 -2.76 -41.84
C ARG A 508 13.47 -2.88 -40.82
N GLY A 509 13.49 -2.08 -39.75
CA GLY A 509 12.53 -2.22 -38.65
C GLY A 509 12.72 -3.52 -37.89
N GLU A 510 13.96 -3.93 -37.59
CA GLU A 510 14.27 -5.19 -36.93
C GLU A 510 15.21 -5.02 -35.74
N VAL A 511 14.93 -5.77 -34.68
CA VAL A 511 15.82 -5.97 -33.52
C VAL A 511 16.13 -7.46 -33.41
N ARG A 512 17.40 -7.83 -33.26
CA ARG A 512 17.84 -9.22 -33.17
C ARG A 512 18.74 -9.43 -31.98
N ARG A 513 18.41 -10.41 -31.16
CA ARG A 513 19.25 -10.95 -30.11
C ARG A 513 19.98 -12.20 -30.62
N ALA A 514 21.18 -12.45 -30.11
CA ALA A 514 21.95 -13.63 -30.51
C ALA A 514 21.17 -14.92 -30.21
N GLY A 515 21.06 -15.80 -31.23
CA GLY A 515 20.34 -17.08 -31.12
C GLY A 515 18.81 -17.01 -31.24
N GLU A 516 18.23 -15.81 -31.39
CA GLU A 516 16.78 -15.62 -31.51
C GLU A 516 16.39 -15.13 -32.92
N PRO A 517 15.14 -15.40 -33.37
CA PRO A 517 14.63 -14.78 -34.57
C PRO A 517 14.54 -13.26 -34.43
N PRO A 518 14.60 -12.50 -35.52
CA PRO A 518 14.46 -11.06 -35.46
C PRO A 518 13.04 -10.68 -35.06
N THR A 519 12.89 -9.71 -34.15
CA THR A 519 11.63 -9.08 -33.83
C THR A 519 11.41 -7.87 -34.72
N SER A 520 10.28 -7.81 -35.41
CA SER A 520 9.91 -6.62 -36.19
C SER A 520 9.53 -5.48 -35.23
N CYS A 521 10.04 -4.29 -35.50
CA CYS A 521 9.84 -3.14 -34.61
C CYS A 521 9.48 -1.90 -35.44
N ARG A 522 8.34 -1.27 -35.11
CA ARG A 522 7.86 -0.06 -35.77
C ARG A 522 7.28 0.92 -34.76
N SER A 523 7.76 2.16 -34.78
CA SER A 523 7.14 3.25 -34.02
C SER A 523 5.79 3.62 -34.65
N VAL A 524 4.75 3.71 -33.82
CA VAL A 524 3.38 4.08 -34.20
C VAL A 524 3.05 5.50 -33.76
N GLY A 525 3.89 6.12 -32.91
CA GLY A 525 3.72 7.45 -32.33
C GLY A 525 3.32 7.39 -30.86
N ASP A 526 3.45 8.50 -30.14
CA ASP A 526 3.04 8.70 -28.74
C ASP A 526 3.50 7.61 -27.76
N GLY A 527 4.72 7.07 -27.95
CA GLY A 527 5.26 5.99 -27.13
C GLY A 527 4.65 4.61 -27.42
N LEU A 528 3.96 4.46 -28.57
CA LEU A 528 3.46 3.19 -29.07
C LEU A 528 4.49 2.55 -30.00
N LEU A 529 4.86 1.31 -29.72
CA LEU A 529 5.66 0.47 -30.60
C LEU A 529 4.85 -0.77 -31.01
N ALA A 530 4.93 -1.13 -32.27
CA ALA A 530 4.46 -2.42 -32.76
C ALA A 530 5.65 -3.38 -32.79
N LEU A 531 5.60 -4.44 -32.00
CA LEU A 531 6.56 -5.54 -31.96
C LEU A 531 5.87 -6.79 -32.52
N ASP A 532 6.40 -7.35 -33.63
CA ASP A 532 5.80 -8.47 -34.34
C ASP A 532 4.30 -8.32 -34.63
N GLY A 533 3.90 -7.08 -34.95
CA GLY A 533 2.50 -6.72 -35.25
C GLY A 533 1.64 -6.41 -34.01
N VAL A 534 2.12 -6.68 -32.82
CA VAL A 534 1.41 -6.34 -31.57
C VAL A 534 1.80 -4.93 -31.09
N THR A 535 0.84 -4.02 -31.07
CA THR A 535 1.07 -2.64 -30.62
C THR A 535 0.88 -2.54 -29.09
N ALA A 536 1.90 -2.01 -28.42
CA ALA A 536 1.86 -1.74 -26.98
C ALA A 536 2.50 -0.38 -26.67
N ARG A 537 2.19 0.15 -25.50
CA ARG A 537 2.81 1.37 -24.98
C ARG A 537 4.13 1.03 -24.30
N PHE A 538 5.17 1.77 -24.67
CA PHE A 538 6.47 1.74 -24.03
C PHE A 538 6.89 3.18 -23.70
N THR A 539 7.08 3.46 -22.42
CA THR A 539 7.71 4.71 -21.99
C THR A 539 9.17 4.40 -21.73
N VAL A 540 10.05 4.92 -22.58
CA VAL A 540 11.48 4.64 -22.52
C VAL A 540 12.23 5.89 -22.07
N ASP A 541 13.07 5.75 -21.06
CA ASP A 541 13.98 6.79 -20.58
C ASP A 541 15.43 6.33 -20.75
N VAL A 542 16.15 7.02 -21.62
CA VAL A 542 17.53 6.66 -21.98
C VAL A 542 18.50 7.53 -21.18
N GLY A 543 19.07 6.94 -20.13
CA GLY A 543 20.15 7.55 -19.37
C GLY A 543 21.54 7.16 -19.86
N PRO A 544 22.58 7.79 -19.32
CA PRO A 544 23.96 7.51 -19.71
C PRO A 544 24.43 6.10 -19.26
N ARG A 545 23.90 5.57 -18.17
CA ARG A 545 24.29 4.28 -17.59
C ARG A 545 23.20 3.21 -17.57
N SER A 546 21.96 3.59 -17.86
CA SER A 546 20.82 2.65 -17.88
C SER A 546 19.73 3.15 -18.81
N VAL A 547 18.91 2.20 -19.26
CA VAL A 547 17.65 2.48 -19.96
C VAL A 547 16.51 1.96 -19.11
N GLU A 548 15.57 2.81 -18.77
CA GLU A 548 14.34 2.41 -18.08
C GLU A 548 13.19 2.32 -19.08
N VAL A 549 12.42 1.23 -19.01
CA VAL A 549 11.30 0.97 -19.90
C VAL A 549 10.08 0.60 -19.08
N SER A 550 9.08 1.48 -19.07
CA SER A 550 7.78 1.15 -18.49
C SER A 550 6.83 0.64 -19.54
N THR A 551 6.28 -0.53 -19.32
CA THR A 551 5.26 -1.16 -20.15
C THR A 551 4.37 -2.04 -19.29
N ARG A 552 3.05 -2.08 -19.58
CA ARG A 552 2.07 -2.83 -18.80
C ARG A 552 2.17 -2.58 -17.29
N GLY A 553 2.41 -1.31 -16.90
CA GLY A 553 2.54 -0.90 -15.51
C GLY A 553 3.85 -1.30 -14.83
N HIS A 554 4.71 -2.08 -15.47
CA HIS A 554 6.00 -2.49 -14.90
C HIS A 554 7.14 -1.69 -15.50
N THR A 555 8.11 -1.26 -14.68
CA THR A 555 9.31 -0.56 -15.13
C THR A 555 10.51 -1.48 -15.03
N PHE A 556 11.09 -1.80 -16.19
CA PHE A 556 12.33 -2.54 -16.32
C PHE A 556 13.51 -1.57 -16.40
N ARG A 557 14.61 -1.93 -15.78
CA ARG A 557 15.85 -1.16 -15.84
C ARG A 557 16.97 -2.03 -16.40
N PHE A 558 17.52 -1.63 -17.53
CA PHE A 558 18.64 -2.27 -18.20
C PHE A 558 19.90 -1.43 -18.04
N VAL A 559 20.99 -2.03 -17.59
CA VAL A 559 22.29 -1.38 -17.45
C VAL A 559 22.94 -1.24 -18.83
N ARG A 560 23.52 -0.08 -19.11
CA ARG A 560 24.38 0.13 -20.29
C ARG A 560 25.83 -0.05 -19.84
N PRO A 561 26.54 -1.10 -20.29
CA PRO A 561 27.94 -1.29 -19.95
C PRO A 561 28.78 -0.09 -20.37
N SER A 562 29.69 0.34 -19.51
CA SER A 562 30.69 1.35 -19.83
C SER A 562 32.08 0.77 -19.60
N ALA A 563 33.07 1.23 -20.35
CA ALA A 563 34.47 0.75 -20.20
C ALA A 563 35.03 0.90 -18.76
N SER A 564 34.36 1.68 -17.91
CA SER A 564 34.72 1.88 -16.50
C SER A 564 33.94 1.01 -15.51
N SER A 565 32.98 0.18 -15.96
CA SER A 565 32.09 -0.60 -15.09
C SER A 565 32.60 -2.03 -14.75
N VAL A 566 33.77 -2.43 -15.25
CA VAL A 566 34.34 -3.77 -15.06
C VAL A 566 34.82 -4.05 -13.61
N ALA A 567 34.70 -3.10 -12.70
CA ALA A 567 35.25 -3.20 -11.34
C ALA A 567 34.24 -3.46 -10.21
N ALA A 568 32.98 -3.78 -10.50
CA ALA A 568 31.94 -3.93 -9.47
C ALA A 568 31.28 -5.32 -9.43
N ALA A 569 31.84 -6.31 -10.07
CA ALA A 569 31.38 -7.70 -9.97
C ALA A 569 32.34 -8.48 -9.08
N ASP A 570 31.81 -9.11 -8.07
CA ASP A 570 32.30 -10.03 -7.05
C ASP A 570 32.32 -9.42 -5.65
N LEU A 571 31.11 -9.25 -5.07
CA LEU A 571 30.96 -9.32 -3.62
C LEU A 571 30.98 -10.81 -3.27
N SER A 572 32.02 -11.23 -2.56
CA SER A 572 32.31 -12.61 -2.16
C SER A 572 31.13 -13.24 -1.37
N ASP A 573 31.00 -14.57 -1.47
CA ASP A 573 30.15 -15.44 -0.64
C ASP A 573 30.45 -15.22 0.85
N GLY A 574 29.74 -14.35 1.54
CA GLY A 574 30.01 -14.06 2.96
C GLY A 574 29.61 -12.65 3.39
N VAL A 575 29.07 -11.83 2.49
CA VAL A 575 28.67 -10.46 2.82
C VAL A 575 27.17 -10.35 2.97
N VAL A 576 26.69 -9.75 4.08
CA VAL A 576 25.28 -9.45 4.31
C VAL A 576 25.04 -7.98 4.02
N LEU A 577 24.24 -7.74 2.99
CA LEU A 577 23.86 -6.40 2.54
C LEU A 577 22.48 -6.01 3.06
N ALA A 578 22.24 -4.73 3.26
CA ALA A 578 20.89 -4.20 3.47
C ALA A 578 20.03 -4.47 2.22
N ALA A 579 18.98 -5.28 2.39
CA ALA A 579 18.05 -5.61 1.30
C ALA A 579 17.26 -4.38 0.83
N MET A 580 17.09 -3.40 1.70
CA MET A 580 16.35 -2.15 1.46
C MET A 580 16.96 -1.02 2.31
N PRO A 581 16.74 0.26 1.97
CA PRO A 581 17.12 1.34 2.87
C PRO A 581 16.21 1.33 4.11
N GLY A 582 16.78 1.57 5.29
CA GLY A 582 16.02 1.50 6.54
C GLY A 582 16.88 1.80 7.76
N THR A 583 16.39 1.44 8.94
CA THR A 583 17.10 1.53 10.21
C THR A 583 17.51 0.13 10.66
N LEU A 584 18.76 -0.08 11.01
CA LEU A 584 19.19 -1.32 11.65
C LEU A 584 18.64 -1.35 13.09
N ALA A 585 17.44 -1.91 13.27
CA ALA A 585 16.71 -1.84 14.53
C ALA A 585 17.43 -2.58 15.68
N ARG A 586 18.03 -3.73 15.38
CA ARG A 586 18.79 -4.54 16.34
C ARG A 586 19.97 -5.20 15.67
N VAL A 587 21.06 -5.33 16.43
CA VAL A 587 22.22 -6.19 16.13
C VAL A 587 22.24 -7.27 17.20
N GLU A 588 22.17 -8.54 16.80
CA GLU A 588 21.99 -9.68 17.72
C GLU A 588 23.30 -10.44 17.95
N VAL A 589 24.38 -10.02 17.29
CA VAL A 589 25.73 -10.58 17.40
C VAL A 589 26.74 -9.50 17.71
N ARG A 590 27.92 -9.89 18.17
CA ARG A 590 29.07 -9.00 18.39
C ARG A 590 30.12 -9.23 17.33
N ASP A 591 30.92 -8.20 17.08
CA ASP A 591 32.08 -8.33 16.19
C ASP A 591 33.02 -9.43 16.71
N GLY A 592 33.32 -10.39 15.85
CA GLY A 592 34.15 -11.56 16.21
C GLY A 592 33.39 -12.78 16.73
N ASP A 593 32.08 -12.75 16.84
CA ASP A 593 31.28 -13.94 17.22
C ASP A 593 31.31 -15.01 16.12
N LEU A 594 31.36 -16.29 16.53
CA LEU A 594 31.15 -17.44 15.64
C LEU A 594 29.65 -17.59 15.38
N VAL A 595 29.27 -17.68 14.11
CA VAL A 595 27.87 -17.83 13.65
C VAL A 595 27.75 -19.00 12.69
N VAL A 596 26.54 -19.58 12.63
CA VAL A 596 26.21 -20.65 11.67
C VAL A 596 25.26 -20.12 10.61
N ALA A 597 25.31 -20.72 9.43
CA ALA A 597 24.42 -20.38 8.32
C ALA A 597 22.94 -20.38 8.77
N GLY A 598 22.21 -19.32 8.44
CA GLY A 598 20.82 -19.12 8.84
C GLY A 598 20.63 -18.54 10.25
N GLN A 599 21.69 -18.32 11.03
CA GLN A 599 21.61 -17.62 12.31
C GLN A 599 21.24 -16.15 12.10
N SER A 600 20.34 -15.60 12.93
CA SER A 600 19.99 -14.18 12.91
C SER A 600 21.17 -13.32 13.41
N LEU A 601 21.57 -12.33 12.61
CA LEU A 601 22.61 -11.37 12.91
C LEU A 601 22.03 -10.03 13.39
N GLY A 602 20.80 -9.74 13.01
CA GLY A 602 20.12 -8.50 13.34
C GLY A 602 18.79 -8.34 12.63
N VAL A 603 18.16 -7.21 12.83
CA VAL A 603 16.86 -6.87 12.22
C VAL A 603 16.93 -5.49 11.58
N LEU A 604 16.59 -5.43 10.30
CA LEU A 604 16.44 -4.19 9.53
C LEU A 604 14.97 -3.80 9.54
N GLU A 605 14.67 -2.56 9.95
CA GLU A 605 13.32 -1.99 9.94
C GLU A 605 13.20 -0.91 8.86
N ALA A 606 12.16 -0.99 8.03
CA ALA A 606 11.78 0.06 7.09
C ALA A 606 10.28 0.01 6.80
N MET A 607 9.62 1.17 6.67
CA MET A 607 8.25 1.30 6.16
C MET A 607 7.26 0.31 6.79
N LYS A 608 7.30 0.14 8.12
CA LYS A 608 6.46 -0.80 8.92
C LYS A 608 6.78 -2.29 8.72
N MET A 609 7.89 -2.62 8.05
CA MET A 609 8.38 -4.00 7.91
C MET A 609 9.66 -4.21 8.69
N GLU A 610 9.78 -5.37 9.32
CA GLU A 610 11.02 -5.88 9.91
C GLU A 610 11.53 -7.05 9.08
N VAL A 611 12.81 -7.02 8.71
CA VAL A 611 13.47 -8.08 7.95
C VAL A 611 14.64 -8.61 8.77
N ALA A 612 14.63 -9.90 9.07
CA ALA A 612 15.75 -10.56 9.73
C ALA A 612 16.94 -10.66 8.76
N LEU A 613 18.11 -10.31 9.24
CA LEU A 613 19.38 -10.43 8.53
C LEU A 613 20.04 -11.74 8.99
N LEU A 614 20.16 -12.71 8.08
CA LEU A 614 20.65 -14.04 8.38
C LEU A 614 22.09 -14.22 7.89
N ALA A 615 22.89 -15.01 8.62
CA ALA A 615 24.22 -15.41 8.19
C ALA A 615 24.13 -16.27 6.92
N PRO A 616 24.84 -15.93 5.82
CA PRO A 616 24.82 -16.71 4.58
C PRO A 616 25.65 -18.00 4.68
N ALA A 617 26.62 -18.05 5.59
CA ALA A 617 27.54 -19.18 5.80
C ALA A 617 27.99 -19.22 7.25
N ASP A 618 28.62 -20.34 7.65
CA ASP A 618 29.33 -20.48 8.92
C ASP A 618 30.58 -19.60 8.88
N GLY A 619 30.97 -19.00 10.01
CA GLY A 619 32.18 -18.18 10.08
C GLY A 619 32.19 -17.19 11.23
N VAL A 620 33.23 -16.35 11.25
CA VAL A 620 33.39 -15.26 12.21
C VAL A 620 32.74 -13.99 11.64
N VAL A 621 31.78 -13.43 12.36
CA VAL A 621 31.07 -12.23 11.89
C VAL A 621 31.89 -10.95 12.17
N ARG A 622 31.94 -10.06 11.17
CA ARG A 622 32.37 -8.67 11.30
C ARG A 622 31.19 -7.73 11.18
N VAL A 623 30.95 -6.96 12.21
CA VAL A 623 29.83 -6.00 12.26
C VAL A 623 30.27 -4.67 11.63
N ARG A 624 29.53 -4.19 10.60
CA ARG A 624 29.84 -2.98 9.83
C ARG A 624 28.87 -1.83 10.07
N ALA A 625 27.77 -2.09 10.80
CA ALA A 625 26.78 -1.08 11.16
C ALA A 625 26.27 -1.33 12.58
N ALA A 626 25.89 -0.28 13.28
CA ALA A 626 25.38 -0.33 14.66
C ALA A 626 23.85 -0.29 14.70
N ALA A 627 23.25 -0.80 15.79
CA ALA A 627 21.82 -0.63 16.04
C ALA A 627 21.47 0.87 16.14
N GLY A 628 20.43 1.29 15.42
CA GLY A 628 20.00 2.67 15.26
C GLY A 628 20.54 3.37 13.99
N ASP A 629 21.50 2.78 13.29
CA ASP A 629 22.06 3.37 12.07
C ASP A 629 21.02 3.38 10.93
N GLN A 630 20.95 4.50 10.21
CA GLN A 630 20.24 4.59 8.92
C GLN A 630 21.14 4.01 7.83
N VAL A 631 20.65 3.01 7.13
CA VAL A 631 21.43 2.28 6.10
C VAL A 631 20.78 2.43 4.71
N ALA A 632 21.63 2.52 3.70
CA ALA A 632 21.21 2.53 2.30
C ALA A 632 21.03 1.09 1.77
N ALA A 633 20.18 0.91 0.74
CA ALA A 633 20.09 -0.39 0.05
C ALA A 633 21.47 -0.83 -0.45
N ARG A 634 21.78 -2.11 -0.31
CA ARG A 634 23.08 -2.72 -0.66
C ARG A 634 24.28 -2.22 0.17
N GLN A 635 24.07 -1.49 1.25
CA GLN A 635 25.12 -1.19 2.22
C GLN A 635 25.53 -2.49 2.93
N VAL A 636 26.83 -2.69 3.09
CA VAL A 636 27.38 -3.82 3.86
C VAL A 636 27.05 -3.63 5.33
N LEU A 637 26.40 -4.63 5.94
CA LEU A 637 26.01 -4.63 7.35
C LEU A 637 26.85 -5.61 8.16
N PHE A 638 27.12 -6.79 7.59
CA PHE A 638 27.95 -7.82 8.19
C PHE A 638 28.83 -8.47 7.12
N GLU A 639 29.98 -8.96 7.52
CA GLU A 639 30.87 -9.76 6.69
C GLU A 639 31.23 -11.04 7.46
N MET A 640 31.23 -12.17 6.77
CA MET A 640 31.65 -13.46 7.32
C MET A 640 33.11 -13.75 6.90
N GLU A 641 33.98 -13.95 7.85
CA GLU A 641 35.33 -14.46 7.60
C GLU A 641 35.30 -15.98 7.85
N PRO A 642 35.89 -16.80 6.96
CA PRO A 642 36.04 -18.23 7.24
C PRO A 642 36.82 -18.41 8.52
N GLU A 643 36.47 -19.41 9.32
CA GLU A 643 37.23 -19.79 10.51
C GLU A 643 38.68 -20.12 10.09
N SER A 644 39.65 -19.33 10.54
CA SER A 644 41.05 -19.62 10.27
C SER A 644 41.39 -20.92 10.99
N GLU A 645 41.71 -21.99 10.26
CA GLU A 645 42.38 -23.16 10.81
C GLU A 645 43.72 -22.67 11.40
N GLU A 646 43.75 -22.40 12.72
CA GLU A 646 45.02 -22.30 13.41
C GLU A 646 45.73 -23.65 13.26
N GLU A 647 46.87 -23.64 12.58
CA GLU A 647 47.80 -24.72 12.50
C GLU A 647 48.03 -25.28 13.92
N SER A 648 47.48 -26.46 14.18
CA SER A 648 47.92 -27.27 15.31
C SER A 648 49.22 -27.96 14.93
N ASP A 649 50.29 -27.20 14.99
CA ASP A 649 51.67 -27.74 15.03
C ASP A 649 52.28 -27.38 16.39
N ALA A 650 52.20 -28.34 17.32
CA ALA A 650 53.16 -28.50 18.40
C ALA A 650 53.05 -29.92 19.00
#